data_6043b1ca1d1023443a39fe3a96b963da
#
_entry.id   6043b1ca1d1023443a39fe3a96b963da
#
_cell.length_a   1.000
_cell.length_b   1.000
_cell.length_c   1.000
_cell.angle_alpha   90.00
_cell.angle_beta   90.00
_cell.angle_gamma   90.00
#
_symmetry.space_group_name_H-M   'P 1'
#
loop_
_entity.id
_entity.type
_entity.pdbx_description
1 polymer ?
#
loop_
_entity_poly.entity_id
_entity_poly.type
_entity_poly.pdbx_seq_one_letter_code
_entity_poly.pdbx_strand_id
1 'polypeptide(L)'
;MNISLEEIEDAYRKLKSYIYYDNSALYLRRDISKFERSPNFKEALTKIEQVLNNTESEDSEKYLSNLLSNISFYIVPKKFELNEFEKDEYIISNKYYSDSYKLKSATYVIKADIELHIIAVLWILKVGYLLENNIVSNSFAYKLNIDYYTGKIKENQQIYKPYYKQYQQWRDNGIEVAKRILFEKNNVALISIDFKDFFHSVELDFSELNKYLSTFQDYHEYKPLTDILSKIYITYTGIFKKVKSFKSLLPIGIMSSGLIANWYLRKFDLSVNEVLKPSYYGRYVDDILIVITNPEIEYNLQNETYKGNQEKRTITQVFLKRYFCDGKNGLLSKDRYESYNVKGYTGLKIQKDKVKLYLFDAEESKAVLDQFVKNIRNNSSEFRFLPEEENIKKEFIDEAYSIIYNDSVNKLRSIEECKFDKYGASKYLAKQIFSSRLWDNENNSKKVIAEQILAFFRGRLCLEFYSLWEKIATYFVISGLKDEFIEFCLEVIKCINKIEVNNEFGKNNNLTTEKIEEKLKKNLLEYFRISIAMPISLNINFYDDKIKKAIAKSKFNIMTAIRIRRSNMFRHNYVFFPLFNYTRLLFSNDINLLERNLDKYKINNKNEAYSLGISEGSKLVKYSPRFIHIHETSLYIINNRILTGNINKGKEYCYEKDGFYNKYFDDAYELFYRLNYGFGVNTPQNNIKKSMIRDMYPLIITEFDNDNNDISYNKVYVGCRKRNDDDYPNGYLFESEYKNKLKIAIANMKVFDENIKVNCKHKPNLSNERAQQLFKLLNMIENEKSDIFIMPECSIPHAWLSIVAKFCNDQQKALVCGLEHYISPSSIAYNFIATILPFEVNDHKCTLIKIRLKNHYAPEEKIILKGYHIPKPVPYSYDLFIWKGIYFACFYCYELADIRHRSLFRSKVDLLIASEFNTDVTYFSNILESTCRDVHCYFAQVNSSDYGDSRLIQPAETKKRNIIQLKGGENITILTETIDIEGLRNFQIKSQSDQKEDMSFKQTPPDFDINDVIRRIRGTL
;
A
#
# COMPACT_ATOMS: atom_id res chain seq x y z
N MET A 1 -3.98 3.11 -38.21
CA MET A 1 -3.44 3.52 -36.90
C MET A 1 -1.93 3.58 -36.99
N ASN A 2 -1.28 4.46 -36.26
CA ASN A 2 0.17 4.51 -36.16
C ASN A 2 0.55 4.23 -34.68
N ILE A 3 0.71 2.94 -34.35
CA ILE A 3 1.02 2.47 -32.98
C ILE A 3 2.42 1.88 -33.02
N SER A 4 3.31 2.39 -32.16
CA SER A 4 4.68 1.91 -32.06
C SER A 4 4.81 0.72 -31.11
N LEU A 5 5.87 -0.07 -31.25
CA LEU A 5 6.20 -1.15 -30.34
C LEU A 5 6.39 -0.66 -28.89
N GLU A 6 6.92 0.55 -28.71
CA GLU A 6 7.12 1.16 -27.39
C GLU A 6 5.78 1.42 -26.69
N GLU A 7 4.76 1.85 -27.42
CA GLU A 7 3.40 2.05 -26.87
C GLU A 7 2.74 0.73 -26.47
N ILE A 8 2.99 -0.35 -27.23
CA ILE A 8 2.50 -1.70 -26.87
C ILE A 8 3.23 -2.23 -25.64
N GLU A 9 4.53 -2.01 -25.55
CA GLU A 9 5.32 -2.37 -24.37
C GLU A 9 4.89 -1.57 -23.13
N ASP A 10 4.52 -0.28 -23.28
CA ASP A 10 3.95 0.51 -22.18
C ASP A 10 2.57 0.00 -21.76
N ALA A 11 1.71 -0.34 -22.71
CA ALA A 11 0.42 -0.97 -22.42
C ALA A 11 0.59 -2.30 -21.67
N TYR A 12 1.53 -3.14 -22.08
CA TYR A 12 1.87 -4.37 -21.37
C TYR A 12 2.37 -4.10 -19.94
N ARG A 13 3.28 -3.13 -19.76
CA ARG A 13 3.81 -2.75 -18.45
C ARG A 13 2.69 -2.25 -17.52
N LYS A 14 1.78 -1.41 -18.04
CA LYS A 14 0.61 -0.92 -17.29
C LYS A 14 -0.37 -2.04 -16.94
N LEU A 15 -0.62 -2.98 -17.86
CA LEU A 15 -1.41 -4.19 -17.57
C LEU A 15 -0.78 -4.99 -16.43
N LYS A 16 0.51 -5.28 -16.53
CA LYS A 16 1.25 -6.03 -15.52
C LYS A 16 1.22 -5.35 -14.16
N SER A 17 1.38 -4.02 -14.13
CA SER A 17 1.31 -3.23 -12.90
C SER A 17 -0.09 -3.28 -12.27
N TYR A 18 -1.13 -3.14 -13.06
CA TYR A 18 -2.50 -3.25 -12.55
C TYR A 18 -2.78 -4.61 -11.93
N ILE A 19 -2.45 -5.69 -12.64
CA ILE A 19 -2.65 -7.07 -12.16
C ILE A 19 -1.80 -7.38 -10.91
N TYR A 20 -0.62 -6.76 -10.78
CA TYR A 20 0.22 -6.89 -9.60
C TYR A 20 -0.46 -6.36 -8.33
N TYR A 21 -1.20 -5.25 -8.44
CA TYR A 21 -1.93 -4.67 -7.30
C TYR A 21 -3.34 -5.25 -7.13
N ASP A 22 -3.89 -5.95 -8.12
CA ASP A 22 -5.19 -6.61 -8.03
C ASP A 22 -5.08 -7.95 -7.29
N ASN A 23 -5.65 -8.00 -6.09
CA ASN A 23 -5.63 -9.19 -5.25
C ASN A 23 -6.57 -10.31 -5.72
N SER A 24 -7.51 -10.00 -6.60
CA SER A 24 -8.49 -10.97 -7.13
C SER A 24 -8.02 -11.68 -8.40
N ALA A 25 -7.01 -11.14 -9.09
CA ALA A 25 -6.61 -11.56 -10.42
C ALA A 25 -5.51 -12.64 -10.45
N LEU A 26 -5.59 -13.69 -9.60
CA LEU A 26 -4.54 -14.74 -9.54
C LEU A 26 -4.34 -15.48 -10.87
N TYR A 27 -5.42 -15.76 -11.62
CA TYR A 27 -5.30 -16.39 -12.93
C TYR A 27 -4.44 -15.54 -13.88
N LEU A 28 -4.71 -14.24 -13.97
CA LEU A 28 -3.95 -13.33 -14.83
C LEU A 28 -2.50 -13.17 -14.38
N ARG A 29 -2.20 -13.24 -13.09
CA ARG A 29 -0.80 -13.23 -12.61
C ARG A 29 0.00 -14.40 -13.15
N ARG A 30 -0.58 -15.60 -13.13
CA ARG A 30 0.02 -16.78 -13.74
C ARG A 30 0.17 -16.61 -15.26
N ASP A 31 -0.88 -16.12 -15.92
CA ASP A 31 -0.89 -16.03 -17.39
C ASP A 31 0.11 -14.98 -17.90
N ILE A 32 0.22 -13.82 -17.22
CA ILE A 32 1.29 -12.84 -17.45
C ILE A 32 2.67 -13.47 -17.23
N SER A 33 2.85 -14.23 -16.14
CA SER A 33 4.13 -14.88 -15.85
C SER A 33 4.51 -15.90 -16.92
N LYS A 34 3.53 -16.62 -17.44
CA LYS A 34 3.71 -17.58 -18.53
C LYS A 34 4.02 -16.87 -19.85
N PHE A 35 3.30 -15.80 -20.18
CA PHE A 35 3.46 -14.99 -21.40
C PHE A 35 4.85 -14.35 -21.44
N GLU A 36 5.26 -13.64 -20.38
CA GLU A 36 6.56 -12.95 -20.29
C GLU A 36 7.75 -13.92 -20.36
N ARG A 37 7.57 -15.17 -19.90
CA ARG A 37 8.60 -16.22 -19.92
C ARG A 37 8.47 -17.18 -21.09
N SER A 38 7.65 -16.83 -22.07
CA SER A 38 7.60 -17.53 -23.35
C SER A 38 8.81 -17.17 -24.23
N PRO A 39 9.38 -18.09 -25.00
CA PRO A 39 10.41 -17.77 -25.99
C PRO A 39 9.95 -16.70 -26.97
N ASN A 40 8.68 -16.72 -27.32
CA ASN A 40 8.07 -15.85 -28.35
C ASN A 40 7.51 -14.53 -27.78
N PHE A 41 7.87 -14.15 -26.56
CA PHE A 41 7.33 -12.95 -25.89
C PHE A 41 7.49 -11.68 -26.73
N LYS A 42 8.69 -11.43 -27.27
CA LYS A 42 8.96 -10.24 -28.10
C LYS A 42 8.24 -10.32 -29.44
N GLU A 43 8.24 -11.49 -30.08
CA GLU A 43 7.53 -11.72 -31.32
C GLU A 43 6.03 -11.46 -31.17
N ALA A 44 5.43 -11.86 -30.04
CA ALA A 44 4.03 -11.60 -29.74
C ALA A 44 3.73 -10.08 -29.65
N LEU A 45 4.59 -9.30 -29.00
CA LEU A 45 4.44 -7.83 -28.92
C LEU A 45 4.57 -7.19 -30.32
N THR A 46 5.58 -7.57 -31.08
CA THR A 46 5.76 -7.12 -32.49
C THR A 46 4.60 -7.54 -33.38
N LYS A 47 4.03 -8.74 -33.15
CA LYS A 47 2.86 -9.18 -33.93
C LYS A 47 1.63 -8.34 -33.63
N ILE A 48 1.42 -7.93 -32.36
CA ILE A 48 0.35 -7.00 -32.01
C ILE A 48 0.53 -5.66 -32.77
N GLU A 49 1.74 -5.10 -32.79
CA GLU A 49 2.06 -3.88 -33.55
C GLU A 49 1.67 -4.01 -35.01
N GLN A 50 2.14 -5.06 -35.68
CA GLN A 50 1.85 -5.33 -37.10
C GLN A 50 0.35 -5.46 -37.39
N VAL A 51 -0.37 -6.19 -36.52
CA VAL A 51 -1.82 -6.43 -36.66
C VAL A 51 -2.61 -5.14 -36.44
N LEU A 52 -2.27 -4.32 -35.46
CA LEU A 52 -2.96 -3.07 -35.16
C LEU A 52 -2.71 -2.01 -36.24
N ASN A 53 -1.53 -1.96 -36.85
CA ASN A 53 -1.21 -1.00 -37.92
C ASN A 53 -1.74 -1.44 -39.29
N ASN A 54 -2.15 -2.68 -39.43
CA ASN A 54 -2.69 -3.23 -40.69
C ASN A 54 -3.94 -4.13 -40.43
N THR A 55 -4.95 -3.57 -39.81
CA THR A 55 -6.15 -4.31 -39.35
C THR A 55 -6.99 -4.92 -40.48
N GLU A 56 -6.87 -4.42 -41.71
CA GLU A 56 -7.64 -4.88 -42.90
C GLU A 56 -6.93 -6.03 -43.64
N SER A 57 -5.71 -6.43 -43.27
CA SER A 57 -5.04 -7.55 -43.88
C SER A 57 -5.64 -8.89 -43.46
N GLU A 58 -5.69 -9.86 -44.39
CA GLU A 58 -6.17 -11.21 -44.12
C GLU A 58 -5.43 -11.90 -42.98
N ASP A 59 -4.12 -11.69 -42.87
CA ASP A 59 -3.27 -12.21 -41.79
C ASP A 59 -3.66 -11.61 -40.43
N SER A 60 -4.02 -10.32 -40.37
CA SER A 60 -4.47 -9.63 -39.15
C SER A 60 -5.85 -10.11 -38.71
N GLU A 61 -6.78 -10.26 -39.67
CA GLU A 61 -8.10 -10.80 -39.38
C GLU A 61 -8.03 -12.24 -38.88
N LYS A 62 -7.19 -13.08 -39.49
CA LYS A 62 -6.99 -14.46 -39.06
C LYS A 62 -6.37 -14.53 -37.67
N TYR A 63 -5.37 -13.69 -37.37
CA TYR A 63 -4.76 -13.62 -36.05
C TYR A 63 -5.75 -13.21 -34.98
N LEU A 64 -6.51 -12.14 -35.20
CA LEU A 64 -7.54 -11.67 -34.26
C LEU A 64 -8.66 -12.69 -34.08
N SER A 65 -9.12 -13.33 -35.15
CA SER A 65 -10.14 -14.38 -35.07
C SER A 65 -9.68 -15.57 -34.24
N ASN A 66 -8.40 -15.96 -34.35
CA ASN A 66 -7.82 -17.01 -33.52
C ASN A 66 -7.83 -16.63 -32.03
N LEU A 67 -7.37 -15.40 -31.66
CA LEU A 67 -7.40 -14.92 -30.29
C LEU A 67 -8.83 -14.84 -29.74
N LEU A 68 -9.78 -14.36 -30.54
CA LEU A 68 -11.19 -14.26 -30.13
C LEU A 68 -11.83 -15.64 -29.90
N SER A 69 -11.48 -16.66 -30.72
CA SER A 69 -11.97 -18.03 -30.55
C SER A 69 -11.51 -18.70 -29.24
N ASN A 70 -10.40 -18.23 -28.64
CA ASN A 70 -9.88 -18.70 -27.36
C ASN A 70 -10.62 -18.11 -26.15
N ILE A 71 -11.50 -17.11 -26.35
CA ILE A 71 -12.25 -16.50 -25.27
C ILE A 71 -13.17 -17.52 -24.60
N SER A 72 -13.04 -17.64 -23.30
CA SER A 72 -13.86 -18.49 -22.45
C SER A 72 -14.05 -17.82 -21.08
N PHE A 73 -14.39 -18.56 -20.05
CA PHE A 73 -14.55 -18.01 -18.70
C PHE A 73 -14.01 -18.95 -17.62
N TYR A 74 -13.56 -18.35 -16.52
CA TYR A 74 -13.41 -19.01 -15.25
C TYR A 74 -14.69 -18.87 -14.44
N ILE A 75 -15.12 -19.93 -13.77
CA ILE A 75 -16.21 -19.91 -12.80
C ILE A 75 -15.63 -20.12 -11.41
N VAL A 76 -16.01 -19.22 -10.48
CA VAL A 76 -15.59 -19.28 -9.07
C VAL A 76 -16.81 -19.13 -8.16
N PRO A 77 -16.86 -19.79 -7.00
CA PRO A 77 -18.01 -19.74 -6.12
C PRO A 77 -18.14 -18.37 -5.46
N LYS A 78 -19.36 -17.88 -5.33
CA LYS A 78 -19.70 -16.67 -4.56
C LYS A 78 -20.34 -17.03 -3.23
N LYS A 79 -21.28 -17.96 -3.24
CA LYS A 79 -21.98 -18.47 -2.04
C LYS A 79 -22.37 -19.94 -2.24
N PHE A 80 -22.35 -20.70 -1.15
CA PHE A 80 -22.92 -22.03 -1.04
C PHE A 80 -24.26 -21.98 -0.29
N GLU A 81 -25.08 -23.02 -0.41
CA GLU A 81 -26.29 -23.17 0.40
C GLU A 81 -25.93 -23.40 1.86
N LEU A 82 -26.78 -22.89 2.73
CA LEU A 82 -26.67 -23.15 4.18
C LEU A 82 -27.03 -24.61 4.46
N ASN A 83 -26.38 -25.22 5.43
CA ASN A 83 -26.77 -26.55 5.89
C ASN A 83 -28.07 -26.49 6.72
N GLU A 84 -28.67 -27.64 7.06
CA GLU A 84 -29.94 -27.73 7.78
C GLU A 84 -29.91 -26.99 9.13
N PHE A 85 -28.78 -27.05 9.86
CA PHE A 85 -28.60 -26.37 11.15
C PHE A 85 -28.61 -24.86 11.00
N GLU A 86 -28.08 -24.31 9.89
CA GLU A 86 -28.02 -22.89 9.64
C GLU A 86 -29.32 -22.31 9.05
N LYS A 87 -30.23 -23.18 8.60
CA LYS A 87 -31.58 -22.78 8.12
C LYS A 87 -32.60 -22.64 9.25
N ASP A 88 -32.31 -23.23 10.43
CA ASP A 88 -33.18 -23.17 11.59
C ASP A 88 -32.93 -21.91 12.40
N GLU A 89 -33.92 -21.03 12.49
CA GLU A 89 -33.84 -19.72 13.18
C GLU A 89 -33.60 -19.87 14.70
N TYR A 90 -33.83 -21.05 15.29
CA TYR A 90 -33.66 -21.32 16.71
C TYR A 90 -32.33 -21.97 17.06
N ILE A 91 -31.54 -22.37 16.07
CA ILE A 91 -30.26 -23.05 16.27
C ILE A 91 -29.10 -22.12 15.95
N ILE A 92 -28.23 -21.89 16.94
CA ILE A 92 -26.93 -21.23 16.73
C ILE A 92 -25.87 -22.34 16.77
N SER A 93 -25.20 -22.55 15.65
CA SER A 93 -24.23 -23.65 15.50
C SER A 93 -22.98 -23.19 14.74
N ASN A 94 -21.84 -23.74 15.12
CA ASN A 94 -20.59 -23.66 14.36
C ASN A 94 -20.39 -24.83 13.39
N LYS A 95 -21.43 -25.65 13.18
CA LYS A 95 -21.36 -26.83 12.30
C LYS A 95 -21.50 -26.41 10.85
N TYR A 96 -20.39 -26.19 10.14
CA TYR A 96 -20.32 -25.85 8.72
C TYR A 96 -19.68 -26.95 7.85
N TYR A 97 -19.31 -28.09 8.43
CA TYR A 97 -18.82 -29.26 7.73
C TYR A 97 -19.98 -30.15 7.25
N SER A 98 -19.93 -30.53 5.97
CA SER A 98 -20.95 -31.37 5.36
C SER A 98 -20.34 -32.43 4.44
N ASP A 99 -21.13 -33.41 4.03
CA ASP A 99 -20.72 -34.43 3.05
C ASP A 99 -20.74 -33.92 1.63
N SER A 100 -21.58 -32.94 1.35
CA SER A 100 -21.56 -32.22 0.07
C SER A 100 -21.81 -30.72 0.27
N TYR A 101 -21.37 -29.89 -0.70
CA TYR A 101 -21.53 -28.43 -0.71
C TYR A 101 -22.24 -27.98 -1.97
N LYS A 102 -23.50 -27.57 -1.83
CA LYS A 102 -24.34 -27.14 -2.95
C LYS A 102 -24.09 -25.67 -3.29
N LEU A 103 -23.73 -25.41 -4.55
CA LEU A 103 -23.47 -24.06 -5.02
C LEU A 103 -24.76 -23.25 -5.11
N LYS A 104 -24.82 -22.08 -4.43
CA LYS A 104 -25.95 -21.13 -4.49
C LYS A 104 -25.73 -20.05 -5.55
N SER A 105 -24.54 -19.50 -5.66
CA SER A 105 -24.19 -18.48 -6.65
C SER A 105 -22.70 -18.52 -7.02
N ALA A 106 -22.38 -18.11 -8.26
CA ALA A 106 -21.03 -18.07 -8.81
C ALA A 106 -20.74 -16.75 -9.52
N THR A 107 -19.46 -16.44 -9.68
CA THR A 107 -18.95 -15.32 -10.47
C THR A 107 -18.24 -15.88 -11.71
N TYR A 108 -18.49 -15.25 -12.85
CA TYR A 108 -17.86 -15.60 -14.12
C TYR A 108 -16.84 -14.55 -14.49
N VAL A 109 -15.58 -14.95 -14.65
CA VAL A 109 -14.45 -14.07 -14.99
C VAL A 109 -13.97 -14.43 -16.40
N ILE A 110 -13.76 -13.44 -17.26
CA ILE A 110 -13.27 -13.70 -18.62
C ILE A 110 -11.91 -14.40 -18.58
N LYS A 111 -11.77 -15.40 -19.45
CA LYS A 111 -10.49 -16.02 -19.78
C LYS A 111 -10.19 -15.68 -21.23
N ALA A 112 -9.15 -14.88 -21.46
CA ALA A 112 -8.68 -14.43 -22.76
C ALA A 112 -7.15 -14.45 -22.78
N ASP A 113 -6.57 -14.48 -23.99
CA ASP A 113 -5.12 -14.39 -24.17
C ASP A 113 -4.61 -13.00 -23.75
N ILE A 114 -3.35 -12.95 -23.28
CA ILE A 114 -2.76 -11.70 -22.76
C ILE A 114 -2.73 -10.60 -23.80
N GLU A 115 -2.57 -10.96 -25.06
CA GLU A 115 -2.61 -10.05 -26.20
C GLU A 115 -3.93 -9.23 -26.25
N LEU A 116 -5.07 -9.85 -26.00
CA LEU A 116 -6.37 -9.14 -25.93
C LEU A 116 -6.46 -8.21 -24.73
N HIS A 117 -5.84 -8.57 -23.60
CA HIS A 117 -5.73 -7.68 -22.44
C HIS A 117 -4.84 -6.47 -22.74
N ILE A 118 -3.72 -6.66 -23.48
CA ILE A 118 -2.84 -5.57 -23.92
C ILE A 118 -3.61 -4.60 -24.82
N ILE A 119 -4.37 -5.12 -25.80
CA ILE A 119 -5.19 -4.31 -26.70
C ILE A 119 -6.26 -3.53 -25.89
N ALA A 120 -6.89 -4.14 -24.89
CA ALA A 120 -7.87 -3.46 -24.04
C ALA A 120 -7.22 -2.32 -23.23
N VAL A 121 -5.99 -2.50 -22.76
CA VAL A 121 -5.22 -1.42 -22.09
C VAL A 121 -4.86 -0.33 -23.08
N LEU A 122 -4.39 -0.69 -24.26
CA LEU A 122 -4.04 0.26 -25.31
C LEU A 122 -5.27 1.10 -25.72
N TRP A 123 -6.46 0.47 -25.80
CA TRP A 123 -7.71 1.19 -25.99
C TRP A 123 -7.95 2.22 -24.89
N ILE A 124 -7.72 1.89 -23.60
CA ILE A 124 -7.85 2.86 -22.51
C ILE A 124 -6.90 4.04 -22.70
N LEU A 125 -5.64 3.78 -23.11
CA LEU A 125 -4.60 4.79 -23.29
C LEU A 125 -4.87 5.73 -24.47
N LYS A 126 -5.47 5.21 -25.56
CA LYS A 126 -5.65 5.97 -26.81
C LYS A 126 -7.07 6.52 -27.00
N VAL A 127 -8.07 5.87 -26.41
CA VAL A 127 -9.49 6.20 -26.61
C VAL A 127 -10.23 6.37 -25.29
N GLY A 128 -10.07 5.42 -24.37
CA GLY A 128 -10.87 5.33 -23.16
C GLY A 128 -10.77 6.58 -22.26
N TYR A 129 -9.63 7.27 -22.25
CA TYR A 129 -9.46 8.49 -21.46
C TYR A 129 -10.43 9.61 -21.84
N LEU A 130 -10.94 9.62 -23.08
CA LEU A 130 -11.94 10.58 -23.56
C LEU A 130 -13.30 10.43 -22.84
N LEU A 131 -13.57 9.25 -22.27
CA LEU A 131 -14.80 8.99 -21.52
C LEU A 131 -14.82 9.72 -20.17
N GLU A 132 -13.64 9.98 -19.57
CA GLU A 132 -13.54 10.63 -18.25
C GLU A 132 -14.22 11.99 -18.21
N ASN A 133 -14.24 12.73 -19.33
CA ASN A 133 -14.87 14.05 -19.45
C ASN A 133 -16.40 14.03 -19.26
N ASN A 134 -17.02 12.85 -19.42
CA ASN A 134 -18.47 12.67 -19.29
C ASN A 134 -18.86 11.81 -18.07
N ILE A 135 -17.90 11.50 -17.20
CA ILE A 135 -18.13 10.79 -15.95
C ILE A 135 -18.20 11.82 -14.82
N VAL A 136 -19.27 11.78 -14.04
CA VAL A 136 -19.43 12.69 -12.90
C VAL A 136 -18.28 12.56 -11.89
N SER A 137 -17.90 13.67 -11.28
CA SER A 137 -16.79 13.71 -10.28
C SER A 137 -17.01 12.76 -9.10
N ASN A 138 -18.29 12.46 -8.79
CA ASN A 138 -18.71 11.61 -7.68
C ASN A 138 -18.72 10.11 -8.00
N SER A 139 -18.23 9.69 -9.18
CA SER A 139 -17.90 8.30 -9.48
C SER A 139 -16.45 8.02 -9.05
N PHE A 140 -16.26 7.20 -8.04
CA PHE A 140 -14.94 7.01 -7.40
C PHE A 140 -14.15 5.81 -7.91
N ALA A 141 -14.84 4.70 -8.24
CA ALA A 141 -14.14 3.51 -8.74
C ALA A 141 -13.61 3.70 -10.16
N TYR A 142 -12.54 3.01 -10.50
CA TYR A 142 -11.90 3.02 -11.83
C TYR A 142 -11.66 4.42 -12.39
N LYS A 143 -11.36 5.38 -11.52
CA LYS A 143 -11.02 6.75 -11.90
C LYS A 143 -9.62 6.76 -12.52
N LEU A 144 -9.49 7.34 -13.70
CA LEU A 144 -8.23 7.38 -14.42
C LEU A 144 -7.21 8.31 -13.73
N ASN A 145 -5.94 7.96 -13.86
CA ASN A 145 -4.83 8.76 -13.36
C ASN A 145 -4.35 9.72 -14.46
N ILE A 146 -5.12 10.79 -14.66
CA ILE A 146 -4.91 11.77 -15.73
C ILE A 146 -3.96 12.86 -15.26
N ASP A 147 -3.05 13.26 -16.13
CA ASP A 147 -2.22 14.44 -15.98
C ASP A 147 -3.05 15.71 -16.27
N TYR A 148 -2.99 16.66 -15.35
CA TYR A 148 -3.81 17.87 -15.41
C TYR A 148 -3.48 18.76 -16.63
N TYR A 149 -2.21 18.79 -17.04
CA TYR A 149 -1.74 19.68 -18.10
C TYR A 149 -1.97 19.09 -19.49
N THR A 150 -1.78 17.78 -19.63
CA THR A 150 -1.88 17.11 -20.93
C THR A 150 -3.26 16.49 -21.20
N GLY A 151 -4.09 16.31 -20.16
CA GLY A 151 -5.37 15.60 -20.25
C GLY A 151 -5.24 14.11 -20.56
N LYS A 152 -4.01 13.57 -20.60
CA LYS A 152 -3.70 12.16 -20.90
C LYS A 152 -3.36 11.37 -19.64
N ILE A 153 -3.38 10.05 -19.74
CA ILE A 153 -2.99 9.18 -18.64
C ILE A 153 -1.49 9.35 -18.33
N LYS A 154 -1.13 9.53 -17.06
CA LYS A 154 0.25 9.71 -16.60
C LYS A 154 1.14 8.56 -17.05
N GLU A 155 2.30 8.86 -17.63
CA GLU A 155 3.18 7.86 -18.26
C GLU A 155 3.70 6.82 -17.27
N ASN A 156 4.30 7.22 -16.17
CA ASN A 156 5.02 6.33 -15.25
C ASN A 156 4.18 5.85 -14.05
N GLN A 157 2.86 5.95 -14.13
CA GLN A 157 1.94 5.59 -13.06
C GLN A 157 0.92 4.54 -13.51
N GLN A 158 0.16 4.01 -12.53
CA GLN A 158 -0.95 3.13 -12.82
C GLN A 158 -2.04 3.84 -13.63
N ILE A 159 -2.77 3.10 -14.44
CA ILE A 159 -3.88 3.62 -15.25
C ILE A 159 -4.97 4.21 -14.36
N TYR A 160 -5.35 3.49 -13.30
CA TYR A 160 -6.37 3.89 -12.35
C TYR A 160 -5.76 4.40 -11.06
N LYS A 161 -6.42 5.35 -10.42
CA LYS A 161 -6.09 5.77 -9.05
C LYS A 161 -6.24 4.58 -8.09
N PRO A 162 -5.44 4.51 -7.00
CA PRO A 162 -5.48 3.40 -6.06
C PRO A 162 -6.89 3.15 -5.50
N TYR A 163 -7.43 1.96 -5.71
CA TYR A 163 -8.81 1.59 -5.38
C TYR A 163 -9.16 1.83 -3.90
N TYR A 164 -8.24 1.53 -2.97
CA TYR A 164 -8.48 1.69 -1.53
C TYR A 164 -8.64 3.17 -1.13
N LYS A 165 -7.86 4.08 -1.73
CA LYS A 165 -8.00 5.53 -1.50
C LYS A 165 -9.34 6.04 -2.03
N GLN A 166 -9.74 5.59 -3.22
CA GLN A 166 -11.00 5.96 -3.84
C GLN A 166 -12.20 5.44 -3.05
N TYR A 167 -12.11 4.19 -2.53
CA TYR A 167 -13.14 3.61 -1.67
C TYR A 167 -13.28 4.37 -0.34
N GLN A 168 -12.14 4.73 0.28
CA GLN A 168 -12.15 5.54 1.50
C GLN A 168 -12.75 6.91 1.25
N GLN A 169 -12.35 7.62 0.19
CA GLN A 169 -12.90 8.92 -0.16
C GLN A 169 -14.42 8.86 -0.40
N TRP A 170 -14.87 7.88 -1.19
CA TRP A 170 -16.29 7.67 -1.44
C TRP A 170 -17.10 7.57 -0.13
N ARG A 171 -16.64 6.76 0.79
CA ARG A 171 -17.31 6.52 2.06
C ARG A 171 -17.18 7.70 3.03
N ASP A 172 -15.95 8.18 3.24
CA ASP A 172 -15.64 9.18 4.26
C ASP A 172 -16.25 10.55 3.92
N ASN A 173 -16.27 10.94 2.64
CA ASN A 173 -16.94 12.17 2.20
C ASN A 173 -18.45 12.15 2.53
N GLY A 174 -19.14 11.03 2.31
CA GLY A 174 -20.55 10.88 2.66
C GLY A 174 -20.80 10.99 4.18
N ILE A 175 -19.93 10.37 4.96
CA ILE A 175 -20.00 10.43 6.43
C ILE A 175 -19.71 11.84 6.96
N GLU A 176 -18.72 12.54 6.39
CA GLU A 176 -18.39 13.91 6.80
C GLU A 176 -19.53 14.88 6.49
N VAL A 177 -20.18 14.74 5.33
CA VAL A 177 -21.37 15.53 5.01
C VAL A 177 -22.49 15.25 6.00
N ALA A 178 -22.77 13.98 6.33
CA ALA A 178 -23.78 13.62 7.32
C ALA A 178 -23.48 14.23 8.69
N LYS A 179 -22.21 14.18 9.15
CA LYS A 179 -21.79 14.82 10.41
C LYS A 179 -22.01 16.32 10.43
N ARG A 180 -21.64 17.00 9.33
CA ARG A 180 -21.83 18.46 9.22
C ARG A 180 -23.29 18.84 9.33
N ILE A 181 -24.17 18.14 8.62
CA ILE A 181 -25.62 18.39 8.63
C ILE A 181 -26.20 18.22 10.05
N LEU A 182 -25.81 17.15 10.75
CA LEU A 182 -26.23 16.93 12.15
C LEU A 182 -25.67 18.01 13.09
N PHE A 183 -24.46 18.51 12.84
CA PHE A 183 -23.89 19.61 13.61
C PHE A 183 -24.68 20.91 13.42
N GLU A 184 -25.20 21.12 12.21
CA GLU A 184 -26.09 22.23 11.86
C GLU A 184 -27.54 22.03 12.37
N LYS A 185 -27.79 21.02 13.21
CA LYS A 185 -29.09 20.67 13.80
C LYS A 185 -30.16 20.29 12.78
N ASN A 186 -29.77 19.63 11.69
CA ASN A 186 -30.68 19.05 10.71
C ASN A 186 -30.63 17.53 10.76
N ASN A 187 -31.78 16.89 10.54
CA ASN A 187 -31.89 15.43 10.46
C ASN A 187 -31.25 14.88 9.18
N VAL A 188 -30.74 13.64 9.24
CA VAL A 188 -30.02 13.01 8.12
C VAL A 188 -30.58 11.63 7.81
N ALA A 189 -30.86 11.38 6.52
CA ALA A 189 -30.99 10.03 5.99
C ALA A 189 -29.74 9.67 5.18
N LEU A 190 -29.07 8.57 5.55
CA LEU A 190 -27.99 7.96 4.78
C LEU A 190 -28.52 6.66 4.17
N ILE A 191 -28.45 6.53 2.86
CA ILE A 191 -28.94 5.35 2.15
C ILE A 191 -27.84 4.72 1.31
N SER A 192 -27.69 3.40 1.45
CA SER A 192 -26.80 2.57 0.63
C SER A 192 -27.66 1.70 -0.28
N ILE A 193 -27.34 1.69 -1.59
CA ILE A 193 -28.03 0.94 -2.64
C ILE A 193 -27.00 0.16 -3.45
N ASP A 194 -27.37 -1.07 -3.86
CA ASP A 194 -26.51 -1.94 -4.68
C ASP A 194 -27.34 -2.47 -5.89
N PHE A 195 -26.73 -2.54 -7.08
CA PHE A 195 -27.35 -3.14 -8.25
C PHE A 195 -27.21 -4.66 -8.24
N LYS A 196 -28.28 -5.36 -8.61
CA LYS A 196 -28.28 -6.83 -8.68
C LYS A 196 -27.49 -7.32 -9.88
N ASP A 197 -26.43 -8.13 -9.62
CA ASP A 197 -25.61 -8.78 -10.65
C ASP A 197 -25.19 -7.82 -11.79
N PHE A 198 -24.73 -6.62 -11.42
CA PHE A 198 -24.53 -5.47 -12.31
C PHE A 198 -23.82 -5.84 -13.62
N PHE A 199 -22.61 -6.40 -13.59
CA PHE A 199 -21.79 -6.69 -14.79
C PHE A 199 -22.49 -7.64 -15.79
N HIS A 200 -23.35 -8.54 -15.30
CA HIS A 200 -24.12 -9.47 -16.11
C HIS A 200 -25.56 -8.98 -16.44
N SER A 201 -25.98 -7.87 -15.83
CA SER A 201 -27.27 -7.22 -16.07
C SER A 201 -27.16 -6.05 -17.04
N VAL A 202 -25.98 -5.53 -17.29
CA VAL A 202 -25.72 -4.44 -18.24
C VAL A 202 -25.97 -4.92 -19.67
N GLU A 203 -26.63 -4.07 -20.46
CA GLU A 203 -26.76 -4.20 -21.93
C GLU A 203 -26.04 -2.99 -22.57
N LEU A 204 -24.74 -3.08 -22.70
CA LEU A 204 -23.90 -2.05 -23.32
C LEU A 204 -24.16 -2.03 -24.84
N ASP A 205 -24.48 -0.86 -25.37
CA ASP A 205 -24.60 -0.63 -26.82
C ASP A 205 -23.33 0.07 -27.36
N PHE A 206 -22.53 -0.66 -28.12
CA PHE A 206 -21.34 -0.11 -28.75
C PHE A 206 -21.63 0.95 -29.81
N SER A 207 -22.82 0.99 -30.38
CA SER A 207 -23.24 2.04 -31.32
C SER A 207 -23.36 3.39 -30.60
N GLU A 208 -23.93 3.40 -29.38
CA GLU A 208 -24.04 4.61 -28.57
C GLU A 208 -22.64 5.08 -28.12
N LEU A 209 -21.76 4.15 -27.73
CA LEU A 209 -20.38 4.44 -27.36
C LEU A 209 -19.60 5.05 -28.53
N ASN A 210 -19.68 4.44 -29.72
CA ASN A 210 -19.04 4.94 -30.94
C ASN A 210 -19.55 6.33 -31.32
N LYS A 211 -20.90 6.56 -31.24
CA LYS A 211 -21.50 7.86 -31.52
C LYS A 211 -20.96 8.95 -30.59
N TYR A 212 -20.79 8.64 -29.30
CA TYR A 212 -20.19 9.60 -28.36
C TYR A 212 -18.72 9.84 -28.67
N LEU A 213 -17.92 8.81 -28.86
CA LEU A 213 -16.49 8.90 -29.14
C LEU A 213 -16.22 9.63 -30.45
N SER A 214 -17.08 9.52 -31.48
CA SER A 214 -16.94 10.21 -32.75
C SER A 214 -17.04 11.73 -32.65
N THR A 215 -17.44 12.28 -31.52
CA THR A 215 -17.42 13.74 -31.27
C THR A 215 -15.99 14.27 -31.06
N PHE A 216 -15.01 13.39 -30.82
CA PHE A 216 -13.62 13.72 -30.60
C PHE A 216 -12.79 13.47 -31.87
N GLN A 217 -12.00 14.46 -32.28
CA GLN A 217 -11.19 14.37 -33.51
C GLN A 217 -10.16 13.24 -33.45
N ASP A 218 -9.49 13.08 -32.31
CA ASP A 218 -8.44 12.07 -32.12
C ASP A 218 -8.98 10.63 -32.16
N TYR A 219 -10.29 10.44 -31.98
CA TYR A 219 -10.91 9.12 -32.00
C TYR A 219 -10.86 8.44 -33.36
N HIS A 220 -10.98 9.20 -34.45
CA HIS A 220 -11.09 8.65 -35.80
C HIS A 220 -9.89 7.80 -36.19
N GLU A 221 -8.67 8.17 -35.75
CA GLU A 221 -7.47 7.38 -35.98
C GLU A 221 -7.50 6.03 -35.24
N TYR A 222 -8.03 5.99 -34.01
CA TYR A 222 -8.00 4.82 -33.12
C TYR A 222 -9.34 4.05 -33.05
N LYS A 223 -10.31 4.36 -33.91
CA LYS A 223 -11.60 3.66 -33.99
C LYS A 223 -11.45 2.14 -34.10
N PRO A 224 -10.49 1.57 -34.89
CA PRO A 224 -10.34 0.12 -34.98
C PRO A 224 -10.04 -0.56 -33.64
N LEU A 225 -9.45 0.13 -32.65
CA LEU A 225 -9.30 -0.43 -31.29
C LEU A 225 -10.66 -0.65 -30.62
N THR A 226 -11.62 0.28 -30.83
CA THR A 226 -12.97 0.13 -30.29
C THR A 226 -13.73 -1.00 -31.00
N ASP A 227 -13.50 -1.20 -32.29
CA ASP A 227 -14.11 -2.29 -33.04
C ASP A 227 -13.57 -3.66 -32.56
N ILE A 228 -12.27 -3.78 -32.30
CA ILE A 228 -11.69 -4.99 -31.70
C ILE A 228 -12.23 -5.22 -30.29
N LEU A 229 -12.30 -4.17 -29.45
CA LEU A 229 -12.84 -4.26 -28.09
C LEU A 229 -14.32 -4.73 -28.12
N SER A 230 -15.12 -4.20 -29.05
CA SER A 230 -16.50 -4.61 -29.26
C SER A 230 -16.58 -6.11 -29.58
N LYS A 231 -15.74 -6.62 -30.48
CA LYS A 231 -15.66 -8.07 -30.81
C LYS A 231 -15.33 -8.92 -29.56
N ILE A 232 -14.42 -8.48 -28.68
CA ILE A 232 -14.10 -9.18 -27.43
C ILE A 232 -15.34 -9.30 -26.55
N TYR A 233 -16.07 -8.19 -26.32
CA TYR A 233 -17.25 -8.15 -25.47
C TYR A 233 -18.42 -8.97 -26.04
N ILE A 234 -18.66 -8.87 -27.35
CA ILE A 234 -19.70 -9.63 -28.06
C ILE A 234 -19.40 -11.12 -28.00
N THR A 235 -18.16 -11.54 -28.24
CA THR A 235 -17.73 -12.96 -28.17
C THR A 235 -17.94 -13.51 -26.76
N TYR A 236 -17.52 -12.77 -25.72
CA TYR A 236 -17.77 -13.17 -24.34
C TYR A 236 -19.27 -13.30 -24.05
N THR A 237 -20.09 -12.35 -24.49
CA THR A 237 -21.53 -12.35 -24.28
C THR A 237 -22.19 -13.56 -24.96
N GLY A 238 -21.73 -13.94 -26.14
CA GLY A 238 -22.21 -15.08 -26.89
C GLY A 238 -22.12 -16.42 -26.16
N ILE A 239 -21.23 -16.53 -25.15
CA ILE A 239 -21.12 -17.74 -24.36
C ILE A 239 -22.33 -17.93 -23.43
N PHE A 240 -22.96 -16.85 -22.96
CA PHE A 240 -24.03 -16.89 -21.94
C PHE A 240 -25.42 -16.69 -22.52
N LYS A 241 -25.55 -15.85 -23.54
CA LYS A 241 -26.86 -15.55 -24.16
C LYS A 241 -26.74 -15.28 -25.66
N LYS A 242 -27.84 -15.46 -26.39
CA LYS A 242 -27.89 -15.06 -27.80
C LYS A 242 -27.69 -13.55 -27.91
N VAL A 243 -26.68 -13.14 -28.68
CA VAL A 243 -26.38 -11.74 -28.91
C VAL A 243 -27.42 -11.13 -29.80
N LYS A 244 -28.07 -10.05 -29.35
CA LYS A 244 -29.01 -9.24 -30.17
C LYS A 244 -28.28 -7.96 -30.56
N SER A 245 -27.94 -7.84 -31.84
CA SER A 245 -27.24 -6.69 -32.41
C SER A 245 -25.90 -6.37 -31.68
N PHE A 246 -25.49 -5.11 -31.57
CA PHE A 246 -24.24 -4.65 -30.95
C PHE A 246 -24.28 -4.56 -29.41
N LYS A 247 -25.27 -5.20 -28.75
CA LYS A 247 -25.40 -5.19 -27.30
C LYS A 247 -24.53 -6.27 -26.62
N SER A 248 -23.83 -5.92 -25.56
CA SER A 248 -22.95 -6.82 -24.83
C SER A 248 -23.06 -6.68 -23.32
N LEU A 249 -22.66 -7.73 -22.60
CA LEU A 249 -22.37 -7.71 -21.17
C LEU A 249 -21.04 -7.00 -20.91
N LEU A 250 -20.77 -6.69 -19.65
CA LEU A 250 -19.45 -6.23 -19.20
C LEU A 250 -18.65 -7.43 -18.68
N PRO A 251 -17.56 -7.84 -19.37
CA PRO A 251 -16.73 -8.96 -18.91
C PRO A 251 -15.98 -8.59 -17.61
N ILE A 252 -16.16 -9.36 -16.55
CA ILE A 252 -15.35 -9.22 -15.33
C ILE A 252 -13.94 -9.75 -15.60
N GLY A 253 -12.91 -8.96 -15.28
CA GLY A 253 -11.50 -9.35 -15.41
C GLY A 253 -10.76 -8.73 -16.60
N ILE A 254 -11.42 -7.90 -17.42
CA ILE A 254 -10.76 -7.05 -18.42
C ILE A 254 -10.76 -5.59 -17.95
N MET A 255 -9.64 -4.89 -18.11
CA MET A 255 -9.44 -3.57 -17.49
C MET A 255 -10.40 -2.50 -17.99
N SER A 256 -10.79 -2.54 -19.26
CA SER A 256 -11.69 -1.56 -19.86
C SER A 256 -13.12 -1.60 -19.29
N SER A 257 -13.56 -2.73 -18.73
CA SER A 257 -14.93 -2.90 -18.22
C SER A 257 -15.29 -1.92 -17.11
N GLY A 258 -14.37 -1.62 -16.21
CA GLY A 258 -14.61 -0.68 -15.11
C GLY A 258 -14.84 0.76 -15.58
N LEU A 259 -14.04 1.23 -16.54
CA LEU A 259 -14.19 2.55 -17.13
C LEU A 259 -15.51 2.66 -17.93
N ILE A 260 -15.80 1.64 -18.74
CA ILE A 260 -17.03 1.58 -19.53
C ILE A 260 -18.26 1.50 -18.61
N ALA A 261 -18.17 0.79 -17.48
CA ALA A 261 -19.25 0.73 -16.48
C ALA A 261 -19.57 2.12 -15.91
N ASN A 262 -18.56 2.93 -15.63
CA ASN A 262 -18.76 4.30 -15.18
C ASN A 262 -19.43 5.17 -16.26
N TRP A 263 -18.97 5.07 -17.49
CA TRP A 263 -19.62 5.77 -18.61
C TRP A 263 -21.06 5.31 -18.85
N TYR A 264 -21.34 4.01 -18.74
CA TYR A 264 -22.68 3.45 -18.90
C TYR A 264 -23.66 4.06 -17.89
N LEU A 265 -23.28 4.21 -16.63
CA LEU A 265 -24.15 4.75 -15.58
C LEU A 265 -24.22 6.29 -15.53
N ARG A 266 -23.51 7.03 -16.41
CA ARG A 266 -23.47 8.49 -16.39
C ARG A 266 -24.83 9.19 -16.38
N LYS A 267 -25.80 8.63 -17.16
CA LYS A 267 -27.17 9.18 -17.21
C LYS A 267 -27.91 9.00 -15.89
N PHE A 268 -27.70 7.87 -15.22
CA PHE A 268 -28.24 7.62 -13.89
C PHE A 268 -27.65 8.58 -12.87
N ASP A 269 -26.33 8.77 -12.88
CA ASP A 269 -25.63 9.70 -11.97
C ASP A 269 -26.16 11.14 -12.12
N LEU A 270 -26.36 11.61 -13.34
CA LEU A 270 -26.95 12.92 -13.63
C LEU A 270 -28.38 13.02 -13.11
N SER A 271 -29.20 11.99 -13.40
CA SER A 271 -30.61 11.95 -12.96
C SER A 271 -30.74 11.96 -11.43
N VAL A 272 -29.86 11.28 -10.70
CA VAL A 272 -29.85 11.32 -9.22
C VAL A 272 -29.59 12.74 -8.73
N ASN A 273 -28.60 13.43 -9.29
CA ASN A 273 -28.27 14.79 -8.88
C ASN A 273 -29.37 15.80 -9.24
N GLU A 274 -30.04 15.63 -10.37
CA GLU A 274 -31.11 16.53 -10.84
C GLU A 274 -32.44 16.32 -10.09
N VAL A 275 -32.82 15.05 -9.86
CA VAL A 275 -34.12 14.69 -9.28
C VAL A 275 -34.11 14.72 -7.76
N LEU A 276 -33.11 14.08 -7.13
CA LEU A 276 -33.04 13.98 -5.67
C LEU A 276 -32.36 15.18 -5.03
N LYS A 277 -31.44 15.85 -5.74
CA LYS A 277 -30.60 16.94 -5.23
C LYS A 277 -30.03 16.63 -3.84
N PRO A 278 -29.35 15.49 -3.69
CA PRO A 278 -28.91 15.04 -2.39
C PRO A 278 -27.77 15.93 -1.85
N SER A 279 -27.62 16.00 -0.54
CA SER A 279 -26.49 16.69 0.09
C SER A 279 -25.15 16.01 -0.18
N TYR A 280 -25.17 14.70 -0.44
CA TYR A 280 -24.06 13.92 -0.97
C TYR A 280 -24.57 12.80 -1.86
N TYR A 281 -23.93 12.63 -3.00
CA TYR A 281 -24.06 11.48 -3.87
C TYR A 281 -22.67 10.95 -4.19
N GLY A 282 -22.45 9.66 -3.99
CA GLY A 282 -21.23 8.98 -4.36
C GLY A 282 -21.50 7.58 -4.88
N ARG A 283 -20.79 7.17 -5.94
CA ARG A 283 -20.88 5.83 -6.52
C ARG A 283 -19.52 5.15 -6.61
N TYR A 284 -19.48 3.90 -6.16
CA TYR A 284 -18.30 3.04 -6.29
C TYR A 284 -18.68 1.78 -7.08
N VAL A 285 -18.53 1.79 -8.40
CA VAL A 285 -19.03 0.82 -9.38
C VAL A 285 -20.56 0.72 -9.30
N ASP A 286 -21.07 -0.29 -8.63
CA ASP A 286 -22.47 -0.65 -8.39
C ASP A 286 -22.96 -0.26 -6.98
N ASP A 287 -22.06 0.05 -6.05
CA ASP A 287 -22.38 0.56 -4.72
C ASP A 287 -22.64 2.06 -4.75
N ILE A 288 -23.79 2.48 -4.23
CA ILE A 288 -24.24 3.87 -4.19
C ILE A 288 -24.44 4.30 -2.75
N LEU A 289 -23.95 5.50 -2.41
CA LEU A 289 -24.14 6.15 -1.13
C LEU A 289 -24.75 7.53 -1.35
N ILE A 290 -25.88 7.79 -0.68
CA ILE A 290 -26.64 9.03 -0.79
C ILE A 290 -26.92 9.58 0.61
N VAL A 291 -26.76 10.88 0.80
CA VAL A 291 -27.14 11.60 2.02
C VAL A 291 -28.20 12.65 1.71
N ILE A 292 -29.31 12.61 2.45
CA ILE A 292 -30.43 13.52 2.31
C ILE A 292 -30.63 14.28 3.62
N THR A 293 -30.71 15.59 3.56
CA THR A 293 -30.99 16.48 4.70
C THR A 293 -32.47 16.58 4.95
N ASN A 294 -32.91 16.55 6.20
CA ASN A 294 -34.28 16.65 6.67
C ASN A 294 -35.24 15.76 5.88
N PRO A 295 -35.00 14.42 5.89
CA PRO A 295 -35.85 13.52 5.13
C PRO A 295 -37.27 13.58 5.65
N GLU A 296 -38.24 13.78 4.74
CA GLU A 296 -39.66 13.69 5.08
C GLU A 296 -40.05 12.21 5.23
N ILE A 297 -40.22 11.79 6.46
CA ILE A 297 -40.70 10.44 6.81
C ILE A 297 -42.07 10.64 7.45
N GLU A 298 -43.09 10.25 6.71
CA GLU A 298 -44.43 10.24 7.29
C GLU A 298 -44.54 9.08 8.29
N TYR A 299 -44.55 9.43 9.58
CA TYR A 299 -44.84 8.49 10.69
C TYR A 299 -46.27 7.93 10.68
N ASN A 300 -47.16 8.41 9.79
CA ASN A 300 -48.52 7.95 9.68
C ASN A 300 -48.66 6.66 8.84
N LEU A 301 -47.86 5.66 9.18
CA LEU A 301 -48.01 4.29 8.65
C LEU A 301 -49.36 3.66 9.01
N GLN A 302 -50.12 4.23 9.94
CA GLN A 302 -51.42 3.71 10.35
C GLN A 302 -52.54 3.98 9.36
N ASN A 303 -52.42 4.99 8.50
CA ASN A 303 -53.48 5.35 7.56
C ASN A 303 -53.43 4.67 6.18
N GLU A 304 -52.28 4.10 5.77
CA GLU A 304 -52.20 3.32 4.50
C GLU A 304 -52.48 1.81 4.68
N THR A 305 -52.63 1.30 5.91
CA THR A 305 -52.76 -0.13 6.20
C THR A 305 -54.20 -0.67 6.19
N TYR A 306 -55.23 0.13 5.93
CA TYR A 306 -56.64 -0.30 5.99
C TYR A 306 -57.44 -0.05 4.69
N LYS A 307 -56.98 -0.67 3.58
CA LYS A 307 -57.89 -1.04 2.49
C LYS A 307 -57.38 -2.30 1.80
N GLY A 308 -57.82 -3.44 2.28
CA GLY A 308 -57.89 -4.74 1.58
C GLY A 308 -56.52 -5.37 1.25
N ASN A 309 -56.20 -6.53 1.85
CA ASN A 309 -55.17 -7.51 1.45
C ASN A 309 -53.79 -6.98 0.90
N GLN A 310 -53.21 -5.96 1.48
CA GLN A 310 -51.90 -5.47 1.11
C GLN A 310 -50.88 -5.83 2.20
N GLU A 311 -49.78 -6.49 1.81
CA GLU A 311 -48.61 -6.79 2.65
C GLU A 311 -48.11 -5.54 3.34
N LYS A 312 -47.71 -5.66 4.63
CA LYS A 312 -47.05 -4.60 5.41
C LYS A 312 -45.81 -4.09 4.68
N ARG A 313 -45.80 -2.84 4.27
CA ARG A 313 -44.62 -2.19 3.68
C ARG A 313 -43.63 -1.80 4.78
N THR A 314 -42.35 -2.03 4.54
CA THR A 314 -41.28 -1.55 5.44
C THR A 314 -41.03 -0.06 5.23
N ILE A 315 -40.51 0.64 6.25
CA ILE A 315 -40.13 2.06 6.16
C ILE A 315 -39.18 2.30 4.96
N THR A 316 -38.24 1.40 4.75
CA THR A 316 -37.34 1.44 3.56
C THR A 316 -38.08 1.41 2.23
N GLN A 317 -39.15 0.60 2.11
CA GLN A 317 -39.97 0.53 0.89
C GLN A 317 -40.78 1.82 0.70
N VAL A 318 -41.29 2.42 1.76
CA VAL A 318 -42.00 3.72 1.71
C VAL A 318 -41.02 4.81 1.27
N PHE A 319 -39.82 4.83 1.85
CA PHE A 319 -38.76 5.78 1.50
C PHE A 319 -38.35 5.66 0.02
N LEU A 320 -38.08 4.44 -0.46
CA LEU A 320 -37.74 4.20 -1.87
C LEU A 320 -38.87 4.61 -2.82
N LYS A 321 -40.11 4.35 -2.44
CA LYS A 321 -41.29 4.79 -3.24
C LYS A 321 -41.29 6.31 -3.36
N ARG A 322 -41.25 7.03 -2.25
CA ARG A 322 -41.32 8.50 -2.20
C ARG A 322 -40.17 9.18 -2.94
N TYR A 323 -38.95 8.84 -2.61
CA TYR A 323 -37.77 9.55 -3.13
C TYR A 323 -37.33 9.07 -4.52
N PHE A 324 -37.55 7.82 -4.86
CA PHE A 324 -37.02 7.23 -6.10
C PHE A 324 -38.07 6.86 -7.14
N CYS A 325 -39.32 6.58 -6.75
CA CYS A 325 -40.37 6.11 -7.70
C CYS A 325 -41.40 7.16 -8.02
N ASP A 326 -41.78 8.03 -7.09
CA ASP A 326 -42.88 8.97 -7.24
C ASP A 326 -42.53 10.13 -8.19
N GLY A 327 -43.52 10.64 -8.90
CA GLY A 327 -43.39 11.73 -9.86
C GLY A 327 -43.10 11.28 -11.31
N LYS A 328 -43.28 12.23 -12.25
CA LYS A 328 -43.06 11.98 -13.70
C LYS A 328 -41.59 11.61 -14.00
N ASN A 329 -40.65 12.10 -13.19
CA ASN A 329 -39.21 11.92 -13.36
C ASN A 329 -38.57 10.93 -12.38
N GLY A 330 -39.36 10.08 -11.71
CA GLY A 330 -38.81 9.10 -10.78
C GLY A 330 -37.72 8.23 -11.40
N LEU A 331 -36.66 7.92 -10.62
CA LEU A 331 -35.48 7.16 -11.07
C LEU A 331 -35.74 5.67 -11.21
N LEU A 332 -36.72 5.15 -10.45
CA LEU A 332 -37.06 3.74 -10.38
C LEU A 332 -38.50 3.49 -10.81
N SER A 333 -38.75 2.29 -11.30
CA SER A 333 -40.08 1.74 -11.52
C SER A 333 -40.22 0.41 -10.80
N LYS A 334 -41.36 0.21 -10.11
CA LYS A 334 -41.67 -1.04 -9.43
C LYS A 334 -42.34 -1.98 -10.43
N ASP A 335 -41.88 -3.22 -10.54
CA ASP A 335 -42.52 -4.25 -11.36
C ASP A 335 -43.55 -5.06 -10.56
N ARG A 336 -44.27 -5.96 -11.27
CA ARG A 336 -45.30 -6.84 -10.67
C ARG A 336 -44.75 -7.80 -9.60
N TYR A 337 -43.43 -8.02 -9.58
CA TYR A 337 -42.74 -8.92 -8.67
C TYR A 337 -42.01 -8.14 -7.53
N GLU A 338 -42.40 -6.89 -7.28
CA GLU A 338 -41.84 -6.02 -6.25
C GLU A 338 -40.33 -5.71 -6.40
N SER A 339 -39.77 -5.92 -7.60
CA SER A 339 -38.41 -5.49 -7.86
C SER A 339 -38.38 -4.04 -8.38
N TYR A 340 -37.31 -3.31 -8.04
CA TYR A 340 -37.08 -1.93 -8.50
C TYR A 340 -36.19 -1.92 -9.73
N ASN A 341 -36.77 -1.59 -10.90
CA ASN A 341 -36.04 -1.45 -12.15
C ASN A 341 -35.56 0.00 -12.30
N VAL A 342 -34.34 0.19 -12.82
CA VAL A 342 -33.78 1.51 -13.09
C VAL A 342 -34.36 2.03 -14.40
N LYS A 343 -35.02 3.20 -14.38
CA LYS A 343 -35.59 3.80 -15.58
C LYS A 343 -34.47 4.16 -16.58
N GLY A 344 -34.72 3.91 -17.86
CA GLY A 344 -33.76 4.16 -18.93
C GLY A 344 -32.67 3.08 -19.12
N TYR A 345 -32.69 2.02 -18.31
CA TYR A 345 -31.75 0.90 -18.41
C TYR A 345 -32.50 -0.44 -18.52
N THR A 346 -32.25 -1.17 -19.58
CA THR A 346 -32.84 -2.50 -19.74
C THR A 346 -32.15 -3.52 -18.87
N GLY A 347 -32.90 -4.22 -18.01
CA GLY A 347 -32.39 -5.31 -17.20
C GLY A 347 -31.69 -4.90 -15.90
N LEU A 348 -31.42 -3.61 -15.66
CA LEU A 348 -30.76 -3.14 -14.44
C LEU A 348 -31.77 -3.00 -13.28
N LYS A 349 -31.52 -3.72 -12.19
CA LYS A 349 -32.38 -3.78 -11.01
C LYS A 349 -31.62 -3.47 -9.73
N ILE A 350 -32.31 -2.88 -8.72
CA ILE A 350 -31.77 -2.73 -7.38
C ILE A 350 -31.91 -4.05 -6.61
N GLN A 351 -30.86 -4.39 -5.87
CA GLN A 351 -30.88 -5.53 -4.96
C GLN A 351 -31.59 -5.16 -3.64
N LYS A 352 -32.89 -5.50 -3.53
CA LYS A 352 -33.75 -5.14 -2.39
C LYS A 352 -33.16 -5.49 -1.03
N ASP A 353 -32.57 -6.67 -0.90
CA ASP A 353 -32.04 -7.19 0.37
C ASP A 353 -30.78 -6.47 0.85
N LYS A 354 -30.14 -5.68 -0.01
CA LYS A 354 -28.92 -4.92 0.33
C LYS A 354 -29.17 -3.43 0.54
N VAL A 355 -30.38 -2.95 0.30
CA VAL A 355 -30.70 -1.55 0.60
C VAL A 355 -30.67 -1.34 2.10
N LYS A 356 -29.84 -0.39 2.57
CA LYS A 356 -29.74 0.02 3.96
C LYS A 356 -30.08 1.49 4.09
N LEU A 357 -30.99 1.80 5.02
CA LEU A 357 -31.39 3.14 5.34
C LEU A 357 -31.01 3.42 6.81
N TYR A 358 -30.19 4.43 7.03
CA TYR A 358 -29.78 4.91 8.35
C TYR A 358 -30.42 6.29 8.55
N LEU A 359 -31.16 6.46 9.64
CA LEU A 359 -31.82 7.70 10.01
C LEU A 359 -31.18 8.23 11.27
N PHE A 360 -30.70 9.46 11.22
CA PHE A 360 -30.09 10.13 12.37
C PHE A 360 -30.88 11.41 12.67
N ASP A 361 -31.37 11.51 13.90
CA ASP A 361 -32.07 12.68 14.41
C ASP A 361 -31.05 13.64 15.05
N ALA A 362 -31.20 14.94 14.79
CA ALA A 362 -30.29 15.98 15.26
C ALA A 362 -30.48 16.32 16.76
N GLU A 363 -31.64 16.02 17.34
CA GLU A 363 -31.94 16.23 18.75
C GLU A 363 -31.46 15.08 19.62
N GLU A 364 -31.33 13.88 19.03
CA GLU A 364 -30.87 12.69 19.72
C GLU A 364 -29.32 12.59 19.82
N SER A 365 -28.84 11.57 20.52
CA SER A 365 -27.43 11.41 20.80
C SER A 365 -26.58 11.18 19.53
N LYS A 366 -25.60 12.05 19.29
CA LYS A 366 -24.60 11.93 18.21
C LYS A 366 -23.64 10.75 18.41
N ALA A 367 -23.63 10.14 19.60
CA ALA A 367 -22.73 9.02 19.96
C ALA A 367 -22.91 7.80 19.03
N VAL A 368 -24.13 7.57 18.51
CA VAL A 368 -24.39 6.46 17.57
C VAL A 368 -23.64 6.66 16.26
N LEU A 369 -23.65 7.88 15.71
CA LEU A 369 -22.90 8.19 14.49
C LEU A 369 -21.38 8.13 14.73
N ASP A 370 -20.91 8.64 15.87
CA ASP A 370 -19.49 8.60 16.23
C ASP A 370 -19.00 7.17 16.44
N GLN A 371 -19.80 6.31 17.09
CA GLN A 371 -19.50 4.90 17.23
C GLN A 371 -19.51 4.17 15.86
N PHE A 372 -20.47 4.48 15.01
CA PHE A 372 -20.54 3.97 13.64
C PHE A 372 -19.29 4.33 12.83
N VAL A 373 -18.86 5.61 12.89
CA VAL A 373 -17.63 6.09 12.24
C VAL A 373 -16.39 5.43 12.82
N LYS A 374 -16.28 5.30 14.13
CA LYS A 374 -15.17 4.63 14.82
C LYS A 374 -15.06 3.18 14.38
N ASN A 375 -16.18 2.45 14.33
CA ASN A 375 -16.20 1.06 13.88
C ASN A 375 -15.80 0.92 12.40
N ILE A 376 -16.30 1.79 11.52
CA ILE A 376 -15.91 1.81 10.11
C ILE A 376 -14.41 2.11 9.95
N ARG A 377 -13.86 3.10 10.64
CA ARG A 377 -12.43 3.45 10.60
C ARG A 377 -11.55 2.33 11.13
N ASN A 378 -11.94 1.69 12.20
CA ASN A 378 -11.21 0.56 12.78
C ASN A 378 -11.18 -0.66 11.84
N ASN A 379 -12.26 -0.90 11.09
CA ASN A 379 -12.34 -2.01 10.14
C ASN A 379 -11.64 -1.74 8.80
N SER A 380 -11.22 -0.50 8.50
CA SER A 380 -10.74 -0.12 7.16
C SER A 380 -9.23 -0.24 6.93
N SER A 381 -8.43 -0.63 7.94
CA SER A 381 -6.97 -0.68 7.83
C SER A 381 -6.44 -2.10 8.04
N GLU A 382 -5.90 -2.73 6.97
CA GLU A 382 -5.20 -4.03 7.06
C GLU A 382 -3.88 -3.94 7.85
N PHE A 383 -3.38 -2.74 8.17
CA PHE A 383 -2.07 -2.49 8.78
C PHE A 383 -2.13 -1.83 10.17
N ARG A 384 -3.30 -1.51 10.68
CA ARG A 384 -3.44 -0.97 12.02
C ARG A 384 -3.40 -2.10 13.04
N PHE A 385 -2.34 -2.12 13.83
CA PHE A 385 -2.22 -2.77 15.11
C PHE A 385 -1.89 -4.26 15.10
N LEU A 386 -0.72 -4.55 15.63
CA LEU A 386 -0.37 -5.86 16.13
C LEU A 386 -0.95 -6.01 17.55
N PRO A 387 -1.53 -7.17 17.88
CA PRO A 387 -2.14 -7.40 19.18
C PRO A 387 -1.10 -7.61 20.28
N GLU A 388 -1.52 -7.42 21.51
CA GLU A 388 -0.80 -7.86 22.70
C GLU A 388 -0.79 -9.40 22.78
N GLU A 389 0.30 -9.97 23.30
CA GLU A 389 0.55 -11.44 23.26
C GLU A 389 -0.54 -12.28 23.94
N GLU A 390 -1.11 -11.80 25.06
CA GLU A 390 -2.24 -12.42 25.73
C GLU A 390 -3.53 -12.45 24.90
N ASN A 391 -3.63 -11.57 23.92
CA ASN A 391 -4.81 -11.40 23.07
C ASN A 391 -4.76 -12.09 21.71
N ILE A 392 -3.66 -12.77 21.34
CA ILE A 392 -3.54 -13.40 20.00
C ILE A 392 -4.65 -14.41 19.73
N LYS A 393 -5.00 -15.26 20.72
CA LYS A 393 -6.11 -16.21 20.63
C LYS A 393 -7.47 -15.51 20.59
N LYS A 394 -7.62 -14.48 21.43
CA LYS A 394 -8.83 -13.68 21.53
C LYS A 394 -9.05 -12.82 20.30
N GLU A 395 -7.99 -12.28 19.73
CA GLU A 395 -8.04 -11.46 18.53
C GLU A 395 -8.52 -12.23 17.29
N PHE A 396 -8.11 -13.49 17.12
CA PHE A 396 -8.67 -14.32 16.05
C PHE A 396 -10.17 -14.53 16.22
N ILE A 397 -10.60 -14.79 17.46
CA ILE A 397 -12.02 -14.93 17.79
C ILE A 397 -12.75 -13.62 17.51
N ASP A 398 -12.22 -12.49 17.95
CA ASP A 398 -12.84 -11.18 17.80
C ASP A 398 -12.86 -10.67 16.35
N GLU A 399 -11.85 -11.03 15.52
CA GLU A 399 -11.77 -10.62 14.11
C GLU A 399 -12.47 -11.58 13.14
N ALA A 400 -12.38 -12.89 13.35
CA ALA A 400 -12.94 -13.90 12.45
C ALA A 400 -14.39 -14.30 12.76
N TYR A 401 -14.82 -14.13 14.00
CA TYR A 401 -16.16 -14.43 14.46
C TYR A 401 -16.85 -13.17 14.98
N SER A 402 -18.09 -12.93 14.60
CA SER A 402 -18.93 -11.94 15.24
C SER A 402 -20.18 -12.60 15.79
N ILE A 403 -20.43 -12.38 17.10
CA ILE A 403 -21.66 -12.81 17.76
C ILE A 403 -22.59 -11.61 17.86
N ILE A 404 -23.77 -11.73 17.28
CA ILE A 404 -24.80 -10.71 17.33
C ILE A 404 -25.68 -10.97 18.54
N TYR A 405 -25.81 -9.95 19.38
CA TYR A 405 -26.62 -9.99 20.59
C TYR A 405 -27.87 -9.14 20.41
N ASN A 406 -28.99 -9.64 20.92
CA ASN A 406 -30.24 -8.90 21.08
C ASN A 406 -30.30 -8.29 22.48
N ASP A 407 -31.07 -7.20 22.68
CA ASP A 407 -31.15 -6.38 23.92
C ASP A 407 -31.81 -7.09 25.14
N SER A 408 -31.57 -8.36 25.35
CA SER A 408 -32.12 -9.06 26.53
C SER A 408 -31.13 -9.03 27.71
N VAL A 409 -31.65 -8.88 28.92
CA VAL A 409 -30.89 -8.91 30.17
C VAL A 409 -30.12 -10.24 30.37
N ASN A 410 -30.57 -11.31 29.71
CA ASN A 410 -29.92 -12.61 29.75
C ASN A 410 -28.96 -12.79 28.58
N LYS A 411 -27.67 -12.63 28.84
CA LYS A 411 -26.61 -12.68 27.80
C LYS A 411 -26.63 -13.96 26.96
N LEU A 412 -27.04 -15.10 27.49
CA LEU A 412 -27.12 -16.36 26.75
C LEU A 412 -28.31 -16.36 25.77
N ARG A 413 -29.45 -15.82 26.20
CA ARG A 413 -30.67 -15.74 25.36
C ARG A 413 -30.62 -14.55 24.38
N SER A 414 -29.63 -13.67 24.54
CA SER A 414 -29.45 -12.51 23.67
C SER A 414 -28.63 -12.80 22.43
N ILE A 415 -28.06 -13.99 22.28
CA ILE A 415 -27.31 -14.37 21.09
C ILE A 415 -28.30 -14.67 19.97
N GLU A 416 -28.25 -13.89 18.89
CA GLU A 416 -29.11 -14.09 17.71
C GLU A 416 -28.40 -14.89 16.61
N GLU A 417 -27.12 -14.62 16.34
CA GLU A 417 -26.41 -15.21 15.21
C GLU A 417 -24.91 -15.25 15.46
N CYS A 418 -24.25 -16.30 14.96
CA CYS A 418 -22.80 -16.38 14.82
C CYS A 418 -22.42 -16.15 13.33
N LYS A 419 -21.78 -15.01 13.03
CA LYS A 419 -21.30 -14.68 11.68
C LYS A 419 -19.82 -14.91 11.55
N PHE A 420 -19.42 -15.37 10.35
CA PHE A 420 -18.02 -15.50 9.96
C PHE A 420 -17.59 -14.30 9.13
N ASP A 421 -16.57 -13.57 9.61
CA ASP A 421 -16.07 -12.38 8.95
C ASP A 421 -14.86 -12.69 8.06
N LYS A 422 -15.08 -12.71 6.75
CA LYS A 422 -14.02 -12.92 5.75
C LYS A 422 -12.98 -11.81 5.77
N TYR A 423 -13.40 -10.56 6.01
CA TYR A 423 -12.51 -9.42 6.04
C TYR A 423 -11.62 -9.46 7.30
N GLY A 424 -12.21 -9.73 8.47
CA GLY A 424 -11.48 -9.92 9.72
C GLY A 424 -10.47 -11.05 9.62
N ALA A 425 -10.86 -12.21 9.07
CA ALA A 425 -9.94 -13.34 8.82
C ALA A 425 -8.80 -12.95 7.87
N SER A 426 -9.09 -12.17 6.82
CA SER A 426 -8.06 -11.66 5.89
C SER A 426 -7.06 -10.72 6.57
N LYS A 427 -7.56 -9.84 7.43
CA LYS A 427 -6.77 -8.90 8.23
C LYS A 427 -5.88 -9.63 9.22
N TYR A 428 -6.44 -10.60 9.96
CA TYR A 428 -5.69 -11.46 10.87
C TYR A 428 -4.54 -12.18 10.16
N LEU A 429 -4.82 -12.86 9.02
CA LEU A 429 -3.77 -13.54 8.25
C LEU A 429 -2.67 -12.58 7.79
N ALA A 430 -3.03 -11.37 7.32
CA ALA A 430 -2.04 -10.38 6.91
C ALA A 430 -1.14 -9.95 8.06
N LYS A 431 -1.69 -9.75 9.26
CA LYS A 431 -0.95 -9.46 10.49
C LYS A 431 0.00 -10.59 10.85
N GLN A 432 -0.48 -11.85 10.84
CA GLN A 432 0.35 -13.01 11.19
C GLN A 432 1.49 -13.24 10.19
N ILE A 433 1.25 -13.04 8.90
CA ILE A 433 2.29 -13.07 7.88
C ILE A 433 3.34 -11.98 8.12
N PHE A 434 2.90 -10.78 8.46
CA PHE A 434 3.80 -9.67 8.77
C PHE A 434 4.62 -9.96 10.03
N SER A 435 3.97 -10.42 11.09
CA SER A 435 4.58 -10.76 12.36
C SER A 435 5.65 -11.84 12.25
N SER A 436 5.34 -12.94 11.58
CA SER A 436 6.25 -14.09 11.42
C SER A 436 7.55 -13.76 10.68
N ARG A 437 7.64 -12.57 10.08
CA ARG A 437 8.82 -12.09 9.33
C ARG A 437 9.71 -11.17 10.15
N LEU A 438 9.17 -10.56 11.19
CA LEU A 438 9.81 -9.47 11.91
C LEU A 438 10.46 -9.90 13.21
N TRP A 439 9.97 -10.99 13.79
CA TRP A 439 10.48 -11.50 15.05
C TRP A 439 10.55 -13.01 15.09
N ASP A 440 11.44 -13.50 15.94
CA ASP A 440 11.60 -14.90 16.21
C ASP A 440 10.48 -15.37 17.16
N ASN A 441 9.33 -15.72 16.59
CA ASN A 441 8.30 -16.39 17.35
C ASN A 441 8.77 -17.78 17.77
N GLU A 442 8.57 -18.13 19.03
CA GLU A 442 8.74 -19.50 19.50
C GLU A 442 7.91 -20.46 18.62
N ASN A 443 8.49 -21.62 18.31
CA ASN A 443 7.82 -22.62 17.45
C ASN A 443 6.43 -23.01 17.95
N ASN A 444 6.19 -22.97 19.27
CA ASN A 444 4.91 -23.27 19.88
C ASN A 444 3.82 -22.23 19.50
N SER A 445 4.13 -20.95 19.48
CA SER A 445 3.17 -19.91 19.10
C SER A 445 2.76 -20.02 17.63
N LYS A 446 3.72 -20.34 16.74
CA LYS A 446 3.44 -20.56 15.30
C LYS A 446 2.48 -21.73 15.08
N LYS A 447 2.64 -22.83 15.83
CA LYS A 447 1.76 -24.01 15.74
C LYS A 447 0.35 -23.72 16.23
N VAL A 448 0.20 -23.02 17.35
CA VAL A 448 -1.12 -22.62 17.89
C VAL A 448 -1.89 -21.77 16.88
N ILE A 449 -1.23 -20.81 16.23
CA ILE A 449 -1.83 -19.99 15.17
C ILE A 449 -2.23 -20.88 13.98
N ALA A 450 -1.35 -21.79 13.58
CA ALA A 450 -1.62 -22.72 12.47
C ALA A 450 -2.84 -23.62 12.75
N GLU A 451 -2.97 -24.17 13.96
CA GLU A 451 -4.12 -24.97 14.38
C GLU A 451 -5.44 -24.16 14.32
N GLN A 452 -5.43 -22.90 14.75
CA GLN A 452 -6.59 -22.02 14.64
C GLN A 452 -6.99 -21.78 13.17
N ILE A 453 -6.00 -21.50 12.31
CA ILE A 453 -6.22 -21.33 10.87
C ILE A 453 -6.83 -22.59 10.26
N LEU A 454 -6.26 -23.76 10.54
CA LEU A 454 -6.73 -25.04 10.03
C LEU A 454 -8.15 -25.38 10.55
N ALA A 455 -8.46 -25.06 11.79
CA ALA A 455 -9.77 -25.26 12.37
C ALA A 455 -10.85 -24.38 11.73
N PHE A 456 -10.52 -23.13 11.44
CA PHE A 456 -11.45 -22.16 10.83
C PHE A 456 -11.70 -22.43 9.34
N PHE A 457 -10.64 -22.67 8.57
CA PHE A 457 -10.73 -22.85 7.12
C PHE A 457 -10.99 -24.32 6.72
N ARG A 458 -12.05 -24.92 7.27
CA ARG A 458 -12.54 -26.26 6.93
C ARG A 458 -13.91 -26.21 6.27
N GLY A 459 -14.28 -27.27 5.56
CA GLY A 459 -15.60 -27.44 5.01
C GLY A 459 -16.03 -26.28 4.10
N ARG A 460 -17.27 -25.78 4.31
CA ARG A 460 -17.85 -24.70 3.50
C ARG A 460 -17.03 -23.40 3.56
N LEU A 461 -16.51 -23.03 4.73
CA LEU A 461 -15.70 -21.82 4.88
C LEU A 461 -14.40 -21.87 4.06
N CYS A 462 -13.81 -23.04 3.92
CA CYS A 462 -12.65 -23.24 3.04
C CYS A 462 -12.99 -22.85 1.59
N LEU A 463 -14.19 -23.21 1.10
CA LEU A 463 -14.63 -22.94 -0.26
C LEU A 463 -15.11 -21.49 -0.46
N GLU A 464 -15.90 -20.95 0.47
CA GLU A 464 -16.39 -19.57 0.39
C GLU A 464 -15.27 -18.55 0.50
N PHE A 465 -14.22 -18.87 1.28
CA PHE A 465 -13.06 -18.01 1.48
C PHE A 465 -11.87 -18.40 0.61
N TYR A 466 -12.11 -19.00 -0.55
CA TYR A 466 -11.06 -19.47 -1.48
C TYR A 466 -10.03 -18.37 -1.83
N SER A 467 -10.45 -17.11 -1.84
CA SER A 467 -9.55 -15.98 -2.10
C SER A 467 -8.50 -15.76 -1.01
N LEU A 468 -8.63 -16.41 0.16
CA LEU A 468 -7.65 -16.38 1.25
C LEU A 468 -6.65 -17.54 1.21
N TRP A 469 -6.83 -18.53 0.34
CA TRP A 469 -5.91 -19.68 0.26
C TRP A 469 -4.46 -19.28 0.06
N GLU A 470 -4.20 -18.25 -0.73
CA GLU A 470 -2.84 -17.75 -0.94
C GLU A 470 -2.25 -17.15 0.35
N LYS A 471 -3.03 -16.38 1.14
CA LYS A 471 -2.58 -15.84 2.43
C LYS A 471 -2.30 -16.96 3.45
N ILE A 472 -3.18 -17.95 3.52
CA ILE A 472 -3.01 -19.12 4.39
C ILE A 472 -1.72 -19.88 4.04
N ALA A 473 -1.57 -20.21 2.75
CA ALA A 473 -0.37 -20.89 2.27
C ALA A 473 0.90 -20.04 2.50
N THR A 474 0.81 -18.71 2.39
CA THR A 474 1.93 -17.81 2.65
C THR A 474 2.37 -17.87 4.11
N TYR A 475 1.42 -17.86 5.05
CA TYR A 475 1.74 -17.99 6.48
C TYR A 475 2.53 -19.29 6.76
N PHE A 476 2.07 -20.43 6.25
CA PHE A 476 2.76 -21.70 6.44
C PHE A 476 4.15 -21.75 5.81
N VAL A 477 4.29 -21.22 4.58
CA VAL A 477 5.58 -21.22 3.85
C VAL A 477 6.60 -20.33 4.55
N ILE A 478 6.20 -19.14 4.98
CA ILE A 478 7.11 -18.18 5.66
C ILE A 478 7.49 -18.69 7.05
N SER A 479 6.53 -19.27 7.77
CA SER A 479 6.76 -19.82 9.11
C SER A 479 7.48 -21.18 9.11
N GLY A 480 7.70 -21.81 7.94
CA GLY A 480 8.38 -23.10 7.82
C GLY A 480 7.53 -24.31 8.20
N LEU A 481 6.20 -24.15 8.35
CA LEU A 481 5.24 -25.14 8.83
C LEU A 481 4.79 -26.08 7.71
N LYS A 482 5.57 -27.15 7.46
CA LYS A 482 5.35 -28.06 6.33
C LYS A 482 4.20 -29.02 6.53
N ASP A 483 4.01 -29.53 7.73
CA ASP A 483 2.95 -30.52 8.03
C ASP A 483 1.58 -29.85 7.98
N GLU A 484 1.43 -28.68 8.55
CA GLU A 484 0.23 -27.86 8.54
C GLU A 484 -0.11 -27.38 7.11
N PHE A 485 0.92 -27.05 6.32
CA PHE A 485 0.74 -26.76 4.89
C PHE A 485 0.17 -27.96 4.12
N ILE A 486 0.68 -29.17 4.38
CA ILE A 486 0.18 -30.41 3.76
C ILE A 486 -1.27 -30.67 4.17
N GLU A 487 -1.58 -30.58 5.48
CA GLU A 487 -2.95 -30.74 5.99
C GLU A 487 -3.92 -29.77 5.30
N PHE A 488 -3.56 -28.51 5.22
CA PHE A 488 -4.34 -27.49 4.50
C PHE A 488 -4.57 -27.87 3.03
N CYS A 489 -3.52 -28.26 2.31
CA CYS A 489 -3.63 -28.66 0.90
C CYS A 489 -4.57 -29.84 0.69
N LEU A 490 -4.51 -30.86 1.55
CA LEU A 490 -5.37 -32.03 1.48
C LEU A 490 -6.83 -31.67 1.77
N GLU A 491 -7.09 -30.81 2.77
CA GLU A 491 -8.44 -30.34 3.08
C GLU A 491 -9.07 -29.55 1.93
N VAL A 492 -8.30 -28.63 1.30
CA VAL A 492 -8.79 -27.88 0.12
C VAL A 492 -9.20 -28.84 -1.01
N ILE A 493 -8.35 -29.82 -1.33
CA ILE A 493 -8.63 -30.80 -2.40
C ILE A 493 -9.88 -31.61 -2.06
N LYS A 494 -10.02 -32.06 -0.80
CA LYS A 494 -11.19 -32.79 -0.32
C LYS A 494 -12.47 -31.96 -0.44
N CYS A 495 -12.45 -30.67 -0.04
CA CYS A 495 -13.59 -29.78 -0.13
C CYS A 495 -14.01 -29.52 -1.58
N ILE A 496 -13.06 -29.30 -2.49
CA ILE A 496 -13.35 -29.10 -3.93
C ILE A 496 -14.07 -30.31 -4.53
N ASN A 497 -13.66 -31.53 -4.17
CA ASN A 497 -14.27 -32.76 -4.70
C ASN A 497 -15.72 -32.96 -4.23
N LYS A 498 -16.11 -32.37 -3.09
CA LYS A 498 -17.45 -32.45 -2.49
C LYS A 498 -18.43 -31.40 -2.99
N ILE A 499 -18.05 -30.56 -3.97
CA ILE A 499 -18.94 -29.54 -4.53
C ILE A 499 -20.00 -30.20 -5.42
N GLU A 500 -21.23 -29.73 -5.28
CA GLU A 500 -22.38 -30.11 -6.13
C GLU A 500 -23.04 -28.84 -6.69
N VAL A 501 -23.60 -28.96 -7.89
CA VAL A 501 -24.34 -27.85 -8.56
C VAL A 501 -25.79 -28.27 -8.80
N ASN A 502 -26.74 -27.45 -8.32
CA ASN A 502 -28.17 -27.72 -8.46
C ASN A 502 -28.67 -27.54 -9.90
N ASN A 503 -29.71 -28.32 -10.29
CA ASN A 503 -30.31 -28.28 -11.62
C ASN A 503 -30.89 -26.91 -12.01
N GLU A 504 -31.18 -26.04 -11.05
CA GLU A 504 -31.66 -24.67 -11.31
C GLU A 504 -30.57 -23.74 -11.86
N PHE A 505 -29.30 -24.05 -11.57
CA PHE A 505 -28.16 -23.25 -12.01
C PHE A 505 -27.92 -23.32 -13.53
N GLY A 506 -28.32 -24.41 -14.19
CA GLY A 506 -28.20 -24.65 -15.63
C GLY A 506 -29.28 -23.96 -16.48
N LYS A 507 -30.41 -23.53 -15.88
CA LYS A 507 -31.54 -22.98 -16.65
C LYS A 507 -31.24 -21.63 -17.34
N ASN A 508 -30.28 -20.89 -16.86
CA ASN A 508 -29.89 -19.56 -17.37
C ASN A 508 -28.65 -19.58 -18.29
N ASN A 509 -28.00 -20.71 -18.46
CA ASN A 509 -26.78 -20.84 -19.23
C ASN A 509 -26.94 -21.92 -20.31
N ASN A 510 -26.29 -21.75 -21.44
CA ASN A 510 -26.25 -22.76 -22.52
C ASN A 510 -25.48 -24.04 -22.16
N LEU A 511 -25.10 -24.24 -20.88
CA LEU A 511 -24.29 -25.35 -20.37
C LEU A 511 -25.13 -26.25 -19.45
N THR A 512 -24.93 -27.57 -19.55
CA THR A 512 -25.52 -28.52 -18.61
C THR A 512 -24.90 -28.37 -17.21
N THR A 513 -25.71 -28.71 -16.20
CA THR A 513 -25.30 -28.64 -14.78
C THR A 513 -24.01 -29.41 -14.51
N GLU A 514 -23.88 -30.63 -15.07
CA GLU A 514 -22.68 -31.46 -14.94
C GLU A 514 -21.42 -30.78 -15.51
N LYS A 515 -21.54 -30.14 -16.68
CA LYS A 515 -20.41 -29.39 -17.29
C LYS A 515 -20.02 -28.18 -16.45
N ILE A 516 -20.97 -27.51 -15.80
CA ILE A 516 -20.70 -26.37 -14.89
C ILE A 516 -19.97 -26.87 -13.65
N GLU A 517 -20.41 -27.99 -13.08
CA GLU A 517 -19.77 -28.59 -11.90
C GLU A 517 -18.34 -29.03 -12.18
N GLU A 518 -18.12 -29.77 -13.26
CA GLU A 518 -16.78 -30.20 -13.68
C GLU A 518 -15.86 -28.98 -13.92
N LYS A 519 -16.37 -27.95 -14.62
CA LYS A 519 -15.61 -26.74 -14.91
C LYS A 519 -15.29 -25.95 -13.63
N LEU A 520 -16.24 -25.87 -12.67
CA LEU A 520 -16.03 -25.21 -11.39
C LEU A 520 -14.93 -25.92 -10.59
N LYS A 521 -15.01 -27.25 -10.41
CA LYS A 521 -13.99 -28.05 -9.73
C LYS A 521 -12.62 -27.88 -10.37
N LYS A 522 -12.55 -27.93 -11.71
CA LYS A 522 -11.31 -27.73 -12.47
C LYS A 522 -10.73 -26.33 -12.25
N ASN A 523 -11.55 -25.28 -12.31
CA ASN A 523 -11.12 -23.91 -12.13
C ASN A 523 -10.66 -23.65 -10.69
N LEU A 524 -11.37 -24.13 -9.69
CA LEU A 524 -10.96 -24.02 -8.30
C LEU A 524 -9.64 -24.75 -8.02
N LEU A 525 -9.46 -25.95 -8.58
CA LEU A 525 -8.20 -26.67 -8.44
C LEU A 525 -7.04 -25.93 -9.13
N GLU A 526 -7.31 -25.26 -10.25
CA GLU A 526 -6.34 -24.40 -10.91
C GLU A 526 -6.03 -23.14 -10.08
N TYR A 527 -7.05 -22.49 -9.51
CA TYR A 527 -6.88 -21.37 -8.59
C TYR A 527 -6.04 -21.76 -7.36
N PHE A 528 -6.32 -22.93 -6.79
CA PHE A 528 -5.56 -23.48 -5.67
C PHE A 528 -4.07 -23.69 -6.01
N ARG A 529 -3.76 -24.26 -7.18
CA ARG A 529 -2.37 -24.41 -7.65
C ARG A 529 -1.64 -23.08 -7.73
N ILE A 530 -2.32 -22.02 -8.17
CA ILE A 530 -1.74 -20.68 -8.24
C ILE A 530 -1.57 -20.12 -6.83
N SER A 531 -2.56 -20.31 -5.96
CA SER A 531 -2.53 -19.86 -4.57
C SER A 531 -1.34 -20.43 -3.78
N ILE A 532 -0.94 -21.66 -4.01
CA ILE A 532 0.25 -22.26 -3.39
C ILE A 532 1.56 -21.90 -4.15
N ALA A 533 1.49 -21.65 -5.47
CA ALA A 533 2.66 -21.24 -6.24
C ALA A 533 3.17 -19.84 -5.83
N MET A 534 2.27 -18.93 -5.43
CA MET A 534 2.62 -17.59 -4.98
C MET A 534 3.60 -17.60 -3.79
N PRO A 535 3.28 -18.19 -2.64
CA PRO A 535 4.21 -18.26 -1.50
C PRO A 535 5.45 -19.12 -1.79
N ILE A 536 5.31 -20.23 -2.51
CA ILE A 536 6.46 -21.05 -2.90
C ILE A 536 7.44 -20.25 -3.77
N SER A 537 6.96 -19.30 -4.56
CA SER A 537 7.83 -18.39 -5.34
C SER A 537 8.74 -17.54 -4.43
N LEU A 538 8.36 -17.28 -3.19
CA LEU A 538 9.17 -16.55 -2.19
C LEU A 538 10.24 -17.45 -1.57
N ASN A 539 9.93 -18.73 -1.36
CA ASN A 539 10.84 -19.73 -0.77
C ASN A 539 10.74 -21.06 -1.52
N ILE A 540 11.46 -21.18 -2.62
CA ILE A 540 11.42 -22.38 -3.48
C ILE A 540 11.91 -23.62 -2.73
N ASN A 541 12.85 -23.47 -1.79
CA ASN A 541 13.40 -24.59 -1.00
C ASN A 541 12.38 -25.20 -0.03
N PHE A 542 11.27 -24.52 0.24
CA PHE A 542 10.18 -25.06 1.02
C PHE A 542 9.54 -26.29 0.33
N TYR A 543 9.49 -26.28 -1.01
CA TYR A 543 8.93 -27.37 -1.82
C TYR A 543 9.92 -28.53 -1.96
N ASP A 544 9.94 -29.40 -0.97
CA ASP A 544 10.77 -30.61 -0.93
C ASP A 544 10.02 -31.87 -1.39
N ASP A 545 10.70 -33.02 -1.34
CA ASP A 545 10.12 -34.31 -1.75
C ASP A 545 8.93 -34.73 -0.88
N LYS A 546 8.87 -34.35 0.41
CA LYS A 546 7.74 -34.64 1.32
C LYS A 546 6.49 -33.93 0.82
N ILE A 547 6.57 -32.63 0.57
CA ILE A 547 5.46 -31.82 0.07
C ILE A 547 5.06 -32.29 -1.35
N LYS A 548 6.03 -32.52 -2.23
CA LYS A 548 5.79 -33.00 -3.58
C LYS A 548 4.97 -34.28 -3.61
N LYS A 549 5.31 -35.25 -2.77
CA LYS A 549 4.56 -36.53 -2.64
C LYS A 549 3.16 -36.29 -2.09
N ALA A 550 3.03 -35.50 -1.02
CA ALA A 550 1.76 -35.26 -0.34
C ALA A 550 0.72 -34.57 -1.25
N ILE A 551 1.11 -33.58 -2.03
CA ILE A 551 0.20 -32.83 -2.90
C ILE A 551 0.17 -33.31 -4.36
N ALA A 552 0.72 -34.51 -4.65
CA ALA A 552 0.79 -35.04 -6.02
C ALA A 552 -0.59 -35.11 -6.72
N LYS A 553 -1.68 -35.40 -5.96
CA LYS A 553 -3.06 -35.40 -6.47
C LYS A 553 -3.50 -34.04 -7.01
N SER A 554 -2.91 -32.94 -6.53
CA SER A 554 -3.20 -31.60 -7.04
C SER A 554 -2.65 -31.34 -8.44
N LYS A 555 -1.70 -32.16 -8.92
CA LYS A 555 -0.93 -31.93 -10.15
C LYS A 555 -0.20 -30.57 -10.16
N PHE A 556 0.29 -30.12 -9.00
CA PHE A 556 1.04 -28.87 -8.87
C PHE A 556 2.37 -28.95 -9.64
N ASN A 557 2.70 -27.87 -10.35
CA ASN A 557 3.95 -27.74 -11.11
C ASN A 557 4.77 -26.57 -10.55
N ILE A 558 5.95 -26.87 -10.03
CA ILE A 558 6.90 -25.90 -9.46
C ILE A 558 7.32 -24.82 -10.47
N MET A 559 7.29 -25.12 -11.77
CA MET A 559 7.61 -24.15 -12.82
C MET A 559 6.68 -22.92 -12.78
N THR A 560 5.44 -23.08 -12.29
CA THR A 560 4.55 -21.95 -12.08
C THR A 560 5.12 -20.97 -11.04
N ALA A 561 5.60 -21.48 -9.91
CA ALA A 561 6.23 -20.67 -8.86
C ALA A 561 7.52 -19.98 -9.37
N ILE A 562 8.35 -20.71 -10.13
CA ILE A 562 9.58 -20.16 -10.72
C ILE A 562 9.27 -19.03 -11.70
N ARG A 563 8.26 -19.19 -12.57
CA ARG A 563 7.84 -18.14 -13.51
C ARG A 563 7.31 -16.93 -12.80
N ILE A 564 6.45 -17.10 -11.79
CA ILE A 564 5.91 -16.03 -10.94
C ILE A 564 7.05 -15.25 -10.28
N ARG A 565 8.06 -15.95 -9.72
CA ARG A 565 9.22 -15.31 -9.09
C ARG A 565 10.02 -14.47 -10.10
N ARG A 566 10.30 -15.01 -11.28
CA ARG A 566 11.12 -14.34 -12.29
C ARG A 566 10.42 -13.19 -12.99
N SER A 567 9.10 -13.23 -13.10
CA SER A 567 8.29 -12.12 -13.62
C SER A 567 7.89 -11.11 -12.56
N ASN A 568 8.30 -11.28 -11.30
CA ASN A 568 7.91 -10.45 -10.15
C ASN A 568 6.40 -10.35 -9.92
N MET A 569 5.63 -11.40 -10.26
CA MET A 569 4.17 -11.43 -10.13
C MET A 569 3.68 -12.04 -8.79
N PHE A 570 4.53 -12.10 -7.78
CA PHE A 570 4.14 -12.41 -6.41
C PHE A 570 3.34 -11.25 -5.77
N ARG A 571 2.75 -11.47 -4.61
CA ARG A 571 1.93 -10.43 -3.96
C ARG A 571 2.74 -9.24 -3.46
N HIS A 572 2.27 -8.01 -3.72
CA HIS A 572 2.97 -6.78 -3.36
C HIS A 572 3.16 -6.56 -1.85
N ASN A 573 2.27 -7.10 -1.00
CA ASN A 573 2.37 -6.98 0.46
C ASN A 573 3.59 -7.70 1.05
N TYR A 574 4.25 -8.58 0.27
CA TYR A 574 5.40 -9.38 0.71
C TYR A 574 6.72 -8.91 0.09
N VAL A 575 6.78 -7.71 -0.39
CA VAL A 575 7.78 -7.20 -1.34
C VAL A 575 9.17 -7.02 -0.76
N PHE A 576 9.34 -6.88 0.54
CA PHE A 576 10.66 -6.68 1.14
C PHE A 576 11.65 -7.80 0.86
N PHE A 577 11.18 -9.02 0.66
CA PHE A 577 12.03 -10.17 0.37
C PHE A 577 12.41 -10.33 -1.10
N PRO A 578 11.43 -10.26 -2.02
CA PRO A 578 11.71 -10.49 -3.43
C PRO A 578 12.52 -9.38 -4.07
N LEU A 579 12.42 -8.14 -3.60
CA LEU A 579 13.26 -7.06 -4.08
C LEU A 579 14.74 -7.36 -3.80
N PHE A 580 15.08 -7.81 -2.61
CA PHE A 580 16.45 -8.23 -2.28
C PHE A 580 16.94 -9.36 -3.18
N ASN A 581 16.13 -10.37 -3.43
CA ASN A 581 16.49 -11.46 -4.32
C ASN A 581 16.61 -11.00 -5.78
N TYR A 582 15.75 -10.10 -6.21
CA TYR A 582 15.74 -9.56 -7.56
C TYR A 582 16.95 -8.66 -7.84
N THR A 583 17.23 -7.74 -6.93
CA THR A 583 18.39 -6.84 -7.04
C THR A 583 19.71 -7.61 -6.90
N ARG A 584 19.76 -8.65 -6.06
CA ARG A 584 20.90 -9.56 -5.98
C ARG A 584 21.16 -10.29 -7.30
N LEU A 585 20.11 -10.68 -8.03
CA LEU A 585 20.20 -11.25 -9.39
C LEU A 585 20.70 -10.24 -10.43
N LEU A 586 20.38 -8.96 -10.26
CA LEU A 586 20.82 -7.90 -11.18
C LEU A 586 22.29 -7.50 -10.99
N PHE A 587 22.80 -7.59 -9.74
CA PHE A 587 24.13 -7.09 -9.37
C PHE A 587 25.17 -8.19 -9.13
N SER A 588 24.74 -9.42 -8.88
CA SER A 588 25.69 -10.52 -8.76
C SER A 588 25.85 -11.22 -10.08
N ASN A 589 27.11 -11.49 -10.44
CA ASN A 589 27.45 -12.55 -11.39
C ASN A 589 27.06 -13.96 -10.87
N ASP A 590 26.33 -14.07 -9.76
CA ASP A 590 25.81 -15.29 -9.14
C ASP A 590 24.53 -15.83 -9.84
N ILE A 591 24.44 -15.66 -11.13
CA ILE A 591 23.60 -16.45 -12.05
C ILE A 591 23.78 -17.94 -11.72
N ASN A 592 25.01 -18.36 -11.42
CA ASN A 592 25.37 -19.72 -11.00
C ASN A 592 24.62 -20.26 -9.78
N LEU A 593 24.20 -19.44 -8.82
CA LEU A 593 23.48 -19.93 -7.65
C LEU A 593 22.02 -20.28 -7.96
N LEU A 594 21.42 -19.57 -8.91
CA LEU A 594 20.08 -19.86 -9.39
C LEU A 594 20.09 -21.08 -10.32
N GLU A 595 21.10 -21.19 -11.16
CA GLU A 595 21.32 -22.34 -12.04
C GLU A 595 21.55 -23.62 -11.24
N ARG A 596 22.37 -23.63 -10.20
CA ARG A 596 22.57 -24.77 -9.30
C ARG A 596 21.28 -25.22 -8.61
N ASN A 597 20.40 -24.27 -8.25
CA ASN A 597 19.09 -24.60 -7.67
C ASN A 597 18.07 -25.09 -8.69
N LEU A 598 18.20 -24.65 -9.96
CA LEU A 598 17.36 -25.11 -11.07
C LEU A 598 17.78 -26.49 -11.58
N ASP A 599 19.07 -26.81 -11.60
CA ASP A 599 19.59 -28.16 -11.91
C ASP A 599 19.05 -29.23 -10.96
N LYS A 600 18.84 -28.89 -9.70
CA LYS A 600 18.19 -29.77 -8.73
C LYS A 600 16.77 -30.19 -9.13
N TYR A 601 16.08 -29.41 -9.95
CA TYR A 601 14.71 -29.71 -10.41
C TYR A 601 14.67 -30.36 -11.80
N LYS A 602 15.83 -30.84 -12.33
CA LYS A 602 15.94 -31.52 -13.63
C LYS A 602 15.22 -30.77 -14.76
N ILE A 603 15.58 -29.51 -14.96
CA ILE A 603 15.14 -28.75 -16.12
C ILE A 603 15.96 -29.27 -17.29
N ASN A 604 15.45 -30.31 -17.93
CA ASN A 604 16.18 -31.06 -19.00
C ASN A 604 16.24 -30.29 -20.33
N ASN A 605 15.68 -29.07 -20.40
CA ASN A 605 15.59 -28.34 -21.65
C ASN A 605 16.38 -27.03 -21.58
N LYS A 606 17.56 -26.98 -22.22
CA LYS A 606 18.37 -25.74 -22.35
C LYS A 606 17.53 -24.57 -22.89
N ASN A 607 16.56 -24.84 -23.78
CA ASN A 607 15.68 -23.81 -24.33
C ASN A 607 14.72 -23.24 -23.27
N GLU A 608 14.25 -24.01 -22.28
CA GLU A 608 13.47 -23.50 -21.15
C GLU A 608 14.31 -22.65 -20.18
N ALA A 609 15.57 -23.00 -19.96
CA ALA A 609 16.50 -22.21 -19.18
C ALA A 609 16.82 -20.87 -19.87
N TYR A 610 17.03 -20.88 -21.18
CA TYR A 610 17.21 -19.68 -22.01
C TYR A 610 15.94 -18.82 -22.07
N SER A 611 14.78 -19.42 -22.24
CA SER A 611 13.49 -18.72 -22.24
C SER A 611 13.17 -18.06 -20.87
N LEU A 612 13.82 -18.53 -19.82
CA LEU A 612 13.73 -17.95 -18.48
C LEU A 612 14.62 -16.69 -18.31
N GLY A 613 15.33 -16.25 -19.34
CA GLY A 613 15.96 -14.93 -19.42
C GLY A 613 17.24 -14.77 -18.58
N ILE A 614 18.02 -15.85 -18.45
CA ILE A 614 19.26 -15.85 -17.66
C ILE A 614 20.35 -14.95 -18.29
N SER A 615 20.36 -14.81 -19.62
CA SER A 615 21.34 -13.99 -20.37
C SER A 615 20.99 -12.50 -20.46
N GLU A 616 19.81 -12.06 -20.03
CA GLU A 616 19.33 -10.70 -20.26
C GLU A 616 18.79 -10.02 -18.98
N GLY A 617 19.45 -10.20 -17.84
CA GLY A 617 19.02 -9.61 -16.55
C GLY A 617 18.70 -8.10 -16.60
N SER A 618 19.37 -7.35 -17.48
CA SER A 618 19.11 -5.92 -17.67
C SER A 618 17.78 -5.62 -18.39
N LYS A 619 17.30 -6.51 -19.25
CA LYS A 619 16.06 -6.29 -20.02
C LYS A 619 14.80 -6.59 -19.25
N LEU A 620 14.88 -7.40 -18.18
CA LEU A 620 13.73 -7.77 -17.33
C LEU A 620 13.23 -6.63 -16.45
N VAL A 621 14.10 -5.70 -16.13
CA VAL A 621 13.79 -4.53 -15.31
C VAL A 621 12.81 -3.60 -16.01
N LYS A 622 12.86 -3.53 -17.35
CA LYS A 622 11.92 -2.75 -18.17
C LYS A 622 10.44 -3.08 -17.87
N TYR A 623 10.17 -4.31 -17.45
CA TYR A 623 8.82 -4.80 -17.15
C TYR A 623 8.57 -4.98 -15.65
N SER A 624 9.21 -4.17 -14.80
CA SER A 624 8.88 -4.17 -13.37
C SER A 624 7.40 -3.84 -13.14
N PRO A 625 6.69 -4.64 -12.33
CA PRO A 625 5.25 -4.44 -12.13
C PRO A 625 4.92 -3.28 -11.19
N ARG A 626 5.90 -2.70 -10.51
CA ARG A 626 5.68 -1.65 -9.53
C ARG A 626 6.81 -0.62 -9.53
N PHE A 627 6.50 0.56 -9.01
CA PHE A 627 7.49 1.55 -8.68
C PHE A 627 8.29 1.10 -7.44
N ILE A 628 9.61 1.17 -7.53
CA ILE A 628 10.54 0.81 -6.46
C ILE A 628 11.02 2.10 -5.82
N HIS A 629 10.81 2.23 -4.52
CA HIS A 629 11.13 3.46 -3.79
C HIS A 629 12.62 3.54 -3.46
N ILE A 630 13.16 4.75 -3.35
CA ILE A 630 14.58 4.96 -3.08
C ILE A 630 15.02 4.38 -1.72
N HIS A 631 14.12 4.34 -0.72
CA HIS A 631 14.43 3.71 0.56
C HIS A 631 14.66 2.20 0.43
N GLU A 632 13.98 1.53 -0.50
CA GLU A 632 14.19 0.09 -0.74
C GLU A 632 15.56 -0.19 -1.35
N THR A 633 16.01 0.63 -2.29
CA THR A 633 17.35 0.53 -2.87
C THR A 633 18.43 0.91 -1.87
N SER A 634 18.19 1.92 -1.05
CA SER A 634 19.08 2.31 0.04
C SER A 634 19.25 1.19 1.07
N LEU A 635 18.16 0.57 1.52
CA LEU A 635 18.19 -0.59 2.41
C LEU A 635 18.96 -1.76 1.82
N TYR A 636 18.76 -2.01 0.51
CA TYR A 636 19.52 -3.05 -0.17
C TYR A 636 21.03 -2.81 -0.13
N ILE A 637 21.47 -1.60 -0.46
CA ILE A 637 22.87 -1.24 -0.46
C ILE A 637 23.44 -1.28 0.97
N ILE A 638 22.72 -0.74 1.97
CA ILE A 638 23.10 -0.78 3.38
C ILE A 638 23.30 -2.24 3.83
N ASN A 639 22.31 -3.10 3.60
CA ASN A 639 22.40 -4.50 4.02
C ASN A 639 23.53 -5.26 3.33
N ASN A 640 23.71 -5.09 2.02
CA ASN A 640 24.72 -5.85 1.28
C ASN A 640 26.14 -5.35 1.50
N ARG A 641 26.34 -4.07 1.72
CA ARG A 641 27.70 -3.51 1.85
C ARG A 641 28.15 -3.36 3.30
N ILE A 642 27.22 -3.02 4.19
CA ILE A 642 27.54 -2.76 5.58
C ILE A 642 27.34 -4.01 6.44
N LEU A 643 26.13 -4.62 6.33
CA LEU A 643 25.72 -5.65 7.27
C LEU A 643 26.15 -7.07 6.89
N THR A 644 26.34 -7.42 5.62
CA THR A 644 26.72 -8.79 5.25
C THR A 644 28.22 -8.99 5.03
N GLY A 645 29.01 -7.90 5.09
CA GLY A 645 30.44 -8.00 4.85
C GLY A 645 30.83 -8.58 3.49
N ASN A 646 29.91 -8.62 2.52
CA ASN A 646 30.18 -9.02 1.15
C ASN A 646 31.00 -7.95 0.41
N ILE A 647 32.05 -7.53 1.06
CA ILE A 647 33.12 -6.77 0.48
C ILE A 647 33.94 -7.75 -0.33
N ASN A 648 34.04 -7.53 -1.63
CA ASN A 648 35.00 -8.26 -2.46
C ASN A 648 36.33 -8.36 -1.72
N LYS A 649 36.77 -9.59 -1.44
CA LYS A 649 38.05 -9.89 -0.83
C LYS A 649 39.12 -9.09 -1.57
N GLY A 650 39.60 -7.98 -0.98
CA GLY A 650 40.70 -7.18 -1.56
C GLY A 650 40.57 -5.66 -1.45
N LYS A 651 39.41 -5.11 -1.10
CA LYS A 651 39.29 -3.69 -0.75
C LYS A 651 38.47 -3.60 0.51
N GLU A 652 39.14 -3.59 1.65
CA GLU A 652 38.58 -3.07 2.90
C GLU A 652 38.05 -1.67 2.58
N TYR A 653 36.76 -1.45 2.73
CA TYR A 653 36.24 -0.10 2.77
C TYR A 653 36.74 0.49 4.09
N CYS A 654 37.91 1.10 4.04
CA CYS A 654 38.38 1.93 5.11
C CYS A 654 37.38 3.07 5.26
N TYR A 655 36.59 3.05 6.34
CA TYR A 655 35.83 4.20 6.80
C TYR A 655 36.70 5.46 6.97
N GLU A 656 37.99 5.27 6.89
CA GLU A 656 39.01 6.28 7.20
C GLU A 656 39.33 7.19 6.01
N LYS A 657 39.00 6.90 4.78
CA LYS A 657 39.61 7.70 3.69
C LYS A 657 38.69 8.29 2.63
N ASP A 658 37.54 7.75 2.28
CA ASP A 658 36.77 8.34 1.17
C ASP A 658 35.30 8.18 1.36
N GLY A 659 34.59 9.28 1.59
CA GLY A 659 33.21 9.50 1.16
C GLY A 659 32.28 8.29 1.03
N PHE A 660 32.47 7.22 1.86
CA PHE A 660 31.64 6.01 1.86
C PHE A 660 30.17 6.36 1.89
N TYR A 661 29.80 7.37 2.65
CA TYR A 661 28.43 7.87 2.78
C TYR A 661 27.87 8.47 1.50
N ASN A 662 28.70 9.08 0.66
CA ASN A 662 28.25 9.64 -0.61
C ASN A 662 28.12 8.53 -1.66
N LYS A 663 29.06 7.57 -1.62
CA LYS A 663 29.09 6.48 -2.60
C LYS A 663 27.91 5.50 -2.48
N TYR A 664 27.50 5.12 -1.25
CA TYR A 664 26.32 4.25 -1.15
C TYR A 664 25.04 4.96 -1.61
N PHE A 665 24.99 6.28 -1.49
CA PHE A 665 23.91 7.10 -1.99
C PHE A 665 23.87 7.09 -3.49
N ASP A 666 24.99 7.31 -4.15
CA ASP A 666 25.09 7.26 -5.60
C ASP A 666 24.71 5.88 -6.13
N ASP A 667 25.16 4.81 -5.46
CA ASP A 667 24.83 3.44 -5.86
C ASP A 667 23.36 3.10 -5.64
N ALA A 668 22.75 3.54 -4.53
CA ALA A 668 21.34 3.34 -4.26
C ALA A 668 20.47 4.11 -5.27
N TYR A 669 20.90 5.32 -5.62
CA TYR A 669 20.28 6.16 -6.61
C TYR A 669 20.40 5.59 -8.02
N GLU A 670 21.59 5.13 -8.43
CA GLU A 670 21.78 4.46 -9.71
C GLU A 670 20.91 3.20 -9.81
N LEU A 671 20.83 2.42 -8.73
CA LEU A 671 19.98 1.25 -8.65
C LEU A 671 18.51 1.62 -8.78
N PHE A 672 18.06 2.63 -8.05
CA PHE A 672 16.70 3.16 -8.12
C PHE A 672 16.33 3.57 -9.55
N TYR A 673 17.20 4.35 -10.18
CA TYR A 673 16.99 4.78 -11.57
C TYR A 673 16.90 3.60 -12.51
N ARG A 674 17.82 2.66 -12.38
CA ARG A 674 17.83 1.44 -13.18
C ARG A 674 16.56 0.63 -13.01
N LEU A 675 15.99 0.49 -11.84
CA LEU A 675 14.82 -0.34 -11.57
C LEU A 675 13.51 0.27 -12.05
N ASN A 676 13.39 1.59 -12.14
CA ASN A 676 12.13 2.25 -12.47
C ASN A 676 12.05 2.75 -13.91
N TYR A 677 13.15 3.23 -14.47
CA TYR A 677 13.13 3.95 -15.74
C TYR A 677 13.74 3.17 -16.91
N GLY A 678 14.16 1.91 -16.68
CA GLY A 678 14.66 0.96 -17.71
C GLY A 678 15.86 1.53 -18.48
N PHE A 679 16.52 0.75 -19.22
CA PHE A 679 17.83 0.98 -19.69
C PHE A 679 17.94 1.21 -21.16
N GLY A 680 18.17 2.36 -21.58
CA GLY A 680 18.95 2.68 -22.73
C GLY A 680 19.94 3.76 -22.31
N VAL A 681 21.10 3.31 -21.91
CA VAL A 681 22.19 4.20 -21.41
C VAL A 681 22.62 5.22 -22.47
N ASN A 682 22.20 5.09 -23.73
CA ASN A 682 22.73 5.84 -24.86
C ASN A 682 21.70 6.65 -25.66
N THR A 683 20.47 6.84 -25.20
CA THR A 683 19.53 7.71 -25.93
C THR A 683 19.48 9.11 -25.33
N PRO A 684 19.49 10.18 -26.15
CA PRO A 684 19.46 11.57 -25.68
C PRO A 684 18.27 11.89 -24.76
N GLN A 685 17.11 11.28 -25.01
CA GLN A 685 15.91 11.43 -24.16
C GLN A 685 16.08 10.85 -22.77
N ASN A 686 16.81 9.74 -22.63
CA ASN A 686 17.09 9.15 -21.31
C ASN A 686 18.09 9.97 -20.50
N ASN A 687 18.99 10.71 -21.16
CA ASN A 687 19.92 11.64 -20.48
C ASN A 687 19.18 12.86 -19.93
N ILE A 688 18.18 13.38 -20.63
CA ILE A 688 17.34 14.51 -20.15
C ILE A 688 16.51 14.04 -18.95
N LYS A 689 15.85 12.87 -19.02
CA LYS A 689 15.10 12.28 -17.90
C LYS A 689 16.01 11.98 -16.71
N LYS A 690 17.24 11.54 -16.95
CA LYS A 690 18.23 11.26 -15.90
C LYS A 690 18.69 12.54 -15.21
N SER A 691 18.92 13.62 -15.94
CA SER A 691 19.27 14.92 -15.35
C SER A 691 18.12 15.50 -14.54
N MET A 692 16.89 15.51 -15.08
CA MET A 692 15.71 15.99 -14.36
C MET A 692 15.47 15.23 -13.05
N ILE A 693 15.61 13.89 -13.04
CA ILE A 693 15.45 13.09 -11.85
C ILE A 693 16.60 13.35 -10.86
N ARG A 694 17.83 13.48 -11.34
CA ARG A 694 18.98 13.77 -10.52
C ARG A 694 18.87 15.15 -9.84
N ASP A 695 18.26 16.11 -10.52
CA ASP A 695 18.01 17.45 -9.97
C ASP A 695 16.88 17.48 -8.91
N MET A 696 16.05 16.45 -8.85
CA MET A 696 14.93 16.32 -7.89
C MET A 696 15.27 15.48 -6.67
N TYR A 697 16.43 14.79 -6.64
CA TYR A 697 16.80 13.89 -5.54
C TYR A 697 17.78 14.56 -4.57
N PRO A 698 17.94 13.96 -3.39
CA PRO A 698 18.87 14.47 -2.40
C PRO A 698 20.25 14.73 -2.98
N LEU A 699 20.71 15.95 -2.82
CA LEU A 699 22.07 16.37 -3.15
C LEU A 699 22.89 16.34 -1.88
N ILE A 700 24.10 15.80 -1.96
CA ILE A 700 25.04 15.80 -0.84
C ILE A 700 26.26 16.61 -1.25
N ILE A 701 26.51 17.70 -0.53
CA ILE A 701 27.69 18.55 -0.69
C ILE A 701 28.49 18.47 0.60
N THR A 702 29.77 18.16 0.51
CA THR A 702 30.67 18.10 1.67
C THR A 702 31.40 19.45 1.83
N GLU A 703 31.31 20.04 3.03
CA GLU A 703 32.05 21.24 3.42
C GLU A 703 32.93 20.91 4.62
N PHE A 704 34.16 21.46 4.62
CA PHE A 704 35.10 21.35 5.73
C PHE A 704 35.12 22.63 6.55
N ASP A 705 35.29 22.52 7.86
CA ASP A 705 35.56 23.69 8.70
C ASP A 705 36.91 24.28 8.29
N ASN A 706 36.94 25.55 7.95
CA ASN A 706 38.17 26.24 7.49
C ASN A 706 39.24 26.32 8.56
N ASP A 707 38.86 26.23 9.85
CA ASP A 707 39.79 26.37 10.97
C ASP A 707 40.36 25.02 11.47
N ASN A 708 39.71 23.87 11.10
CA ASN A 708 40.09 22.53 11.54
C ASN A 708 39.78 21.49 10.48
N ASN A 709 40.79 21.02 9.78
CA ASN A 709 40.63 19.93 8.79
C ASN A 709 40.15 18.59 9.41
N ASP A 710 39.95 18.50 10.72
CA ASP A 710 39.52 17.30 11.41
C ASP A 710 38.00 17.13 11.49
N ILE A 711 37.22 18.18 11.22
CA ILE A 711 35.76 18.18 11.32
C ILE A 711 35.17 18.64 9.99
N SER A 712 34.18 17.90 9.49
CA SER A 712 33.47 18.23 8.29
C SER A 712 31.96 18.08 8.47
N TYR A 713 31.17 18.73 7.62
CA TYR A 713 29.76 18.44 7.52
C TYR A 713 29.32 18.36 6.05
N ASN A 714 28.31 17.50 5.81
CA ASN A 714 27.68 17.37 4.51
C ASN A 714 26.39 18.16 4.52
N LYS A 715 26.15 19.00 3.53
CA LYS A 715 24.82 19.56 3.27
C LYS A 715 23.99 18.55 2.50
N VAL A 716 22.84 18.15 3.06
CA VAL A 716 21.94 17.14 2.49
C VAL A 716 20.61 17.81 2.16
N TYR A 717 20.44 18.19 0.90
CA TYR A 717 19.22 18.77 0.40
C TYR A 717 18.24 17.67 0.00
N VAL A 718 17.01 17.67 0.56
CA VAL A 718 16.05 16.60 0.39
C VAL A 718 14.78 17.09 -0.28
N GLY A 719 14.45 16.50 -1.44
CA GLY A 719 13.23 16.84 -2.19
C GLY A 719 13.28 18.26 -2.81
N CYS A 720 14.43 18.68 -3.29
CA CYS A 720 14.63 19.98 -3.93
C CYS A 720 15.37 19.83 -5.26
N ARG A 721 15.25 20.83 -6.11
CA ARG A 721 16.01 20.96 -7.38
C ARG A 721 16.83 22.23 -7.36
N LYS A 722 17.91 22.27 -8.14
CA LYS A 722 18.66 23.49 -8.37
C LYS A 722 17.78 24.54 -9.06
N ARG A 723 17.88 25.77 -8.61
CA ARG A 723 17.23 26.91 -9.23
C ARG A 723 18.10 27.36 -10.40
N ASN A 724 17.53 27.49 -11.58
CA ASN A 724 18.23 27.99 -12.77
C ASN A 724 17.86 29.45 -13.05
N ASP A 725 17.61 30.25 -11.98
CA ASP A 725 17.28 31.69 -12.12
C ASP A 725 18.53 32.54 -12.06
N ASP A 726 18.63 33.55 -12.94
CA ASP A 726 19.72 34.52 -12.96
C ASP A 726 19.82 35.34 -11.66
N ASP A 727 18.67 35.51 -10.95
CA ASP A 727 18.62 36.25 -9.69
C ASP A 727 19.19 35.50 -8.49
N TYR A 728 19.24 34.14 -8.55
CA TYR A 728 19.74 33.27 -7.49
C TYR A 728 20.47 32.05 -8.06
N PRO A 729 21.66 32.20 -8.61
CA PRO A 729 22.34 31.15 -9.38
C PRO A 729 22.74 29.89 -8.57
N ASN A 730 22.65 29.93 -7.23
CA ASN A 730 22.98 28.80 -6.32
C ASN A 730 21.82 28.42 -5.40
N GLY A 731 20.58 28.82 -5.69
CA GLY A 731 19.42 28.51 -4.86
C GLY A 731 18.84 27.12 -5.16
N TYR A 732 18.06 26.61 -4.20
CA TYR A 732 17.31 25.38 -4.34
C TYR A 732 15.81 25.63 -4.19
N LEU A 733 14.99 25.05 -5.08
CA LEU A 733 13.54 25.06 -5.01
C LEU A 733 13.07 23.74 -4.40
N PHE A 734 12.25 23.82 -3.38
CA PHE A 734 11.60 22.65 -2.79
C PHE A 734 10.28 22.37 -3.56
N GLU A 735 10.10 21.16 -4.05
CA GLU A 735 8.84 20.74 -4.69
C GLU A 735 7.77 20.39 -3.64
N SER A 736 8.18 20.07 -2.44
CA SER A 736 7.28 19.82 -1.32
C SER A 736 6.95 21.11 -0.57
N GLU A 737 5.81 21.11 0.09
CA GLU A 737 5.32 22.19 0.93
C GLU A 737 6.40 22.75 1.86
N TYR A 738 6.73 24.03 1.72
CA TYR A 738 7.62 24.76 2.61
C TYR A 738 6.95 24.89 3.98
N LYS A 739 7.61 24.50 5.05
CA LYS A 739 7.03 24.53 6.39
C LYS A 739 7.59 25.64 7.24
N ASN A 740 6.73 26.58 7.63
CA ASN A 740 7.04 27.64 8.58
C ASN A 740 6.93 27.17 10.05
N LYS A 741 6.17 26.10 10.27
CA LYS A 741 5.95 25.47 11.58
C LYS A 741 6.20 23.97 11.47
N LEU A 742 6.79 23.37 12.49
CA LEU A 742 7.14 21.95 12.53
C LEU A 742 6.56 21.30 13.79
N LYS A 743 5.73 20.27 13.64
CA LYS A 743 5.22 19.48 14.78
C LYS A 743 6.18 18.33 15.08
N ILE A 744 6.82 18.39 16.26
CA ILE A 744 7.82 17.43 16.72
C ILE A 744 7.16 16.46 17.73
N ALA A 745 7.46 15.17 17.60
CA ALA A 745 7.11 14.15 18.58
C ALA A 745 8.38 13.61 19.26
N ILE A 746 8.36 13.58 20.57
CA ILE A 746 9.43 13.00 21.42
C ILE A 746 8.91 11.69 21.99
N ALA A 747 9.65 10.59 21.77
CA ALA A 747 9.30 9.26 22.26
C ALA A 747 9.79 9.06 23.69
N ASN A 748 8.90 8.59 24.58
CA ASN A 748 9.26 8.04 25.88
C ASN A 748 9.31 6.53 25.76
N MET A 749 10.51 5.96 25.66
CA MET A 749 10.73 4.52 25.55
C MET A 749 12.01 4.11 26.27
N LYS A 750 11.97 2.91 26.85
CA LYS A 750 13.12 2.32 27.53
C LYS A 750 14.05 1.64 26.54
N VAL A 751 15.33 1.87 26.70
CA VAL A 751 16.41 1.13 26.04
C VAL A 751 17.07 0.22 27.08
N PHE A 752 17.23 -1.05 26.76
CA PHE A 752 17.76 -2.06 27.69
C PHE A 752 19.22 -2.38 27.37
N ASP A 753 20.09 -2.34 28.36
CA ASP A 753 21.50 -2.74 28.24
C ASP A 753 21.66 -4.17 27.74
N GLU A 754 20.78 -5.08 28.17
CA GLU A 754 20.76 -6.47 27.71
C GLU A 754 20.61 -6.59 26.21
N ASN A 755 19.76 -5.75 25.59
CA ASN A 755 19.60 -5.75 24.14
C ASN A 755 20.89 -5.40 23.41
N ILE A 756 21.64 -4.43 23.94
CA ILE A 756 22.96 -4.03 23.40
C ILE A 756 23.94 -5.20 23.52
N LYS A 757 24.02 -5.83 24.70
CA LYS A 757 24.95 -6.94 24.98
C LYS A 757 24.66 -8.18 24.14
N VAL A 758 23.38 -8.55 23.93
CA VAL A 758 23.02 -9.72 23.11
C VAL A 758 23.19 -9.44 21.63
N ASN A 759 22.97 -8.20 21.19
CA ASN A 759 23.18 -7.80 19.80
C ASN A 759 24.67 -7.82 19.43
N CYS A 760 25.57 -7.42 20.35
CA CYS A 760 27.03 -7.59 20.21
C CYS A 760 27.44 -9.07 20.06
N LYS A 761 26.61 -10.01 20.46
CA LYS A 761 26.81 -11.45 20.26
C LYS A 761 26.08 -12.00 18.99
N HIS A 762 25.72 -11.14 18.06
CA HIS A 762 24.94 -11.46 16.84
C HIS A 762 23.56 -12.09 17.11
N LYS A 763 22.95 -11.79 18.25
CA LYS A 763 21.62 -12.26 18.64
C LYS A 763 20.72 -11.08 19.02
N PRO A 764 20.31 -10.25 18.05
CA PRO A 764 19.44 -9.12 18.36
C PRO A 764 18.13 -9.60 18.99
N ASN A 765 17.65 -8.87 19.99
CA ASN A 765 16.36 -9.14 20.59
C ASN A 765 15.24 -8.68 19.63
N LEU A 766 14.68 -9.62 18.90
CA LEU A 766 13.54 -9.42 17.99
C LEU A 766 12.24 -9.99 18.59
N SER A 767 12.05 -9.86 19.91
CA SER A 767 10.88 -10.40 20.61
C SER A 767 9.60 -9.68 20.20
N ASN A 768 8.48 -10.38 20.35
CA ASN A 768 7.15 -9.84 20.10
C ASN A 768 6.84 -8.65 21.01
N GLU A 769 7.17 -8.72 22.30
CA GLU A 769 6.98 -7.63 23.26
C GLU A 769 7.66 -6.33 22.80
N ARG A 770 8.91 -6.44 22.38
CA ARG A 770 9.66 -5.28 21.88
C ARG A 770 9.06 -4.72 20.58
N ALA A 771 8.61 -5.59 19.69
CA ALA A 771 7.91 -5.17 18.48
C ALA A 771 6.61 -4.41 18.80
N GLN A 772 5.83 -4.89 19.75
CA GLN A 772 4.61 -4.23 20.20
C GLN A 772 4.88 -2.82 20.74
N GLN A 773 5.96 -2.65 21.51
CA GLN A 773 6.38 -1.33 21.99
C GLN A 773 6.64 -0.37 20.84
N LEU A 774 7.38 -0.80 19.82
CA LEU A 774 7.64 0.01 18.62
C LEU A 774 6.34 0.34 17.88
N PHE A 775 5.46 -0.65 17.65
CA PHE A 775 4.22 -0.40 16.94
C PHE A 775 3.26 0.49 17.72
N LYS A 776 3.22 0.39 19.04
CA LYS A 776 2.46 1.31 19.89
C LYS A 776 2.90 2.76 19.68
N LEU A 777 4.21 3.02 19.65
CA LEU A 777 4.75 4.34 19.34
C LEU A 777 4.38 4.81 17.93
N LEU A 778 4.59 3.97 16.91
CA LEU A 778 4.27 4.32 15.52
C LEU A 778 2.79 4.66 15.34
N ASN A 779 1.89 3.96 16.02
CA ASN A 779 0.47 4.24 16.00
C ASN A 779 0.12 5.58 16.66
N MET A 780 0.73 5.90 17.79
CA MET A 780 0.56 7.21 18.46
C MET A 780 1.05 8.34 17.54
N ILE A 781 2.19 8.17 16.88
CA ILE A 781 2.77 9.14 15.95
C ILE A 781 1.84 9.39 14.75
N GLU A 782 1.21 8.35 14.22
CA GLU A 782 0.23 8.48 13.14
C GLU A 782 -0.99 9.29 13.58
N ASN A 783 -1.53 9.00 14.77
CA ASN A 783 -2.72 9.65 15.30
C ASN A 783 -2.48 11.14 15.61
N GLU A 784 -1.31 11.50 16.13
CA GLU A 784 -0.94 12.87 16.49
C GLU A 784 -0.56 13.76 15.30
N LYS A 785 -0.46 13.21 14.10
CA LYS A 785 -0.10 13.94 12.87
C LYS A 785 1.19 14.76 13.01
N SER A 786 2.20 14.24 13.72
CA SER A 786 3.52 14.88 13.82
C SER A 786 4.26 14.87 12.47
N ASP A 787 5.14 15.84 12.24
CA ASP A 787 5.97 15.91 11.03
C ASP A 787 7.25 15.08 11.18
N ILE A 788 7.89 15.19 12.34
CA ILE A 788 9.11 14.47 12.70
C ILE A 788 8.96 13.84 14.08
N PHE A 789 9.48 12.63 14.24
CA PHE A 789 9.56 11.98 15.54
C PHE A 789 10.99 11.53 15.84
N ILE A 790 11.34 11.55 17.14
CA ILE A 790 12.70 11.33 17.62
C ILE A 790 12.65 10.21 18.64
N MET A 791 13.55 9.23 18.50
CA MET A 791 13.74 8.10 19.40
C MET A 791 15.13 8.12 20.03
N PRO A 792 15.32 7.46 21.19
CA PRO A 792 16.62 7.38 21.85
C PRO A 792 17.72 6.68 21.04
N GLU A 793 18.95 6.79 21.50
CA GLU A 793 20.09 5.97 21.06
C GLU A 793 19.81 4.49 21.28
N CYS A 794 20.33 3.63 20.39
CA CYS A 794 20.19 2.16 20.45
C CYS A 794 18.72 1.67 20.57
N SER A 795 17.76 2.44 20.05
CA SER A 795 16.33 2.13 20.18
C SER A 795 15.82 1.11 19.16
N ILE A 796 16.44 1.04 18.00
CA ILE A 796 15.96 0.22 16.85
C ILE A 796 17.01 -0.83 16.46
N PRO A 797 16.66 -2.13 16.45
CA PRO A 797 17.51 -3.15 15.85
C PRO A 797 17.64 -2.95 14.34
N HIS A 798 18.79 -3.25 13.75
CA HIS A 798 19.05 -3.09 12.32
C HIS A 798 18.02 -3.81 11.45
N ALA A 799 17.54 -4.98 11.87
CA ALA A 799 16.52 -5.77 11.16
C ALA A 799 15.20 -5.01 10.96
N TRP A 800 14.87 -4.07 11.86
CA TRP A 800 13.63 -3.30 11.83
C TRP A 800 13.74 -1.94 11.12
N LEU A 801 14.93 -1.56 10.69
CA LEU A 801 15.12 -0.34 9.90
C LEU A 801 14.20 -0.30 8.67
N SER A 802 14.00 -1.45 8.01
CA SER A 802 13.11 -1.56 6.85
C SER A 802 11.64 -1.25 7.18
N ILE A 803 11.18 -1.62 8.38
CA ILE A 803 9.81 -1.38 8.85
C ILE A 803 9.59 0.10 9.07
N VAL A 804 10.53 0.70 9.80
CA VAL A 804 10.44 2.12 10.16
C VAL A 804 10.57 3.00 8.92
N ALA A 805 11.47 2.65 8.00
CA ALA A 805 11.60 3.34 6.73
C ALA A 805 10.34 3.25 5.87
N LYS A 806 9.70 2.08 5.83
CA LYS A 806 8.40 1.91 5.16
C LYS A 806 7.30 2.75 5.80
N PHE A 807 7.23 2.77 7.13
CA PHE A 807 6.28 3.62 7.86
C PHE A 807 6.48 5.10 7.51
N CYS A 808 7.73 5.58 7.54
CA CYS A 808 8.07 6.95 7.17
C CYS A 808 7.65 7.29 5.73
N ASN A 809 7.87 6.35 4.80
CA ASN A 809 7.46 6.52 3.40
C ASN A 809 5.94 6.57 3.24
N ASP A 810 5.22 5.63 3.84
CA ASP A 810 3.77 5.51 3.67
C ASP A 810 3.02 6.68 4.33
N GLN A 811 3.47 7.09 5.53
CA GLN A 811 2.87 8.15 6.32
C GLN A 811 3.48 9.55 6.06
N GLN A 812 4.55 9.63 5.26
CA GLN A 812 5.27 10.87 4.96
C GLN A 812 5.72 11.63 6.23
N LYS A 813 6.27 10.89 7.20
CA LYS A 813 6.79 11.39 8.48
C LYS A 813 8.29 11.15 8.59
N ALA A 814 9.02 12.15 9.08
CA ALA A 814 10.45 12.04 9.34
C ALA A 814 10.75 11.34 10.66
N LEU A 815 11.88 10.64 10.74
CA LEU A 815 12.39 9.98 11.95
C LEU A 815 13.87 10.26 12.14
N VAL A 816 14.24 10.49 13.39
CA VAL A 816 15.64 10.41 13.87
C VAL A 816 15.71 9.39 15.00
N CYS A 817 16.57 8.38 14.87
CA CYS A 817 16.75 7.34 15.90
C CYS A 817 18.17 6.79 15.91
N GLY A 818 18.59 6.26 17.04
CA GLY A 818 19.80 5.45 17.14
C GLY A 818 19.53 3.98 16.81
N LEU A 819 20.38 3.38 15.99
CA LEU A 819 20.35 1.95 15.74
C LEU A 819 21.18 1.23 16.82
N GLU A 820 20.84 -0.02 17.11
CA GLU A 820 21.67 -0.85 17.99
C GLU A 820 23.05 -1.09 17.37
N HIS A 821 24.05 -1.37 18.23
CA HIS A 821 25.38 -1.69 17.79
C HIS A 821 25.38 -2.88 16.81
N TYR A 822 26.14 -2.75 15.76
CA TYR A 822 26.30 -3.83 14.78
C TYR A 822 27.75 -4.29 14.75
N ILE A 823 27.95 -5.59 15.00
CA ILE A 823 29.28 -6.21 14.91
C ILE A 823 29.42 -6.87 13.54
N SER A 824 30.38 -6.38 12.75
CA SER A 824 30.64 -6.98 11.44
C SER A 824 31.31 -8.37 11.56
N PRO A 825 31.29 -9.20 10.51
CA PRO A 825 32.05 -10.44 10.46
C PRO A 825 33.56 -10.26 10.67
N SER A 826 34.10 -9.05 10.41
CA SER A 826 35.50 -8.64 10.64
C SER A 826 35.71 -8.07 12.05
N SER A 827 34.80 -8.29 13.00
CA SER A 827 34.92 -7.83 14.39
C SER A 827 34.99 -6.31 14.57
N ILE A 828 34.38 -5.54 13.67
CA ILE A 828 34.24 -4.09 13.78
C ILE A 828 32.89 -3.76 14.40
N ALA A 829 32.91 -2.92 15.47
CA ALA A 829 31.70 -2.50 16.18
C ALA A 829 31.21 -1.15 15.67
N TYR A 830 30.14 -1.14 14.90
CA TYR A 830 29.48 0.06 14.38
C TYR A 830 28.36 0.52 15.30
N ASN A 831 28.24 1.82 15.50
CA ASN A 831 27.09 2.48 16.12
C ASN A 831 26.59 3.58 15.18
N PHE A 832 25.36 3.47 14.69
CA PHE A 832 24.79 4.36 13.67
C PHE A 832 23.58 5.15 14.18
N ILE A 833 23.56 6.44 13.85
CA ILE A 833 22.34 7.24 13.88
C ILE A 833 21.66 7.17 12.52
N ALA A 834 20.36 6.94 12.51
CA ALA A 834 19.54 6.93 11.30
C ALA A 834 18.64 8.16 11.26
N THR A 835 18.72 8.90 10.16
CA THR A 835 17.83 10.01 9.82
C THR A 835 17.04 9.62 8.57
N ILE A 836 15.72 9.55 8.68
CA ILE A 836 14.82 9.08 7.65
C ILE A 836 13.88 10.22 7.27
N LEU A 837 14.00 10.73 6.03
CA LEU A 837 13.32 11.94 5.58
C LEU A 837 12.44 11.66 4.37
N PRO A 838 11.12 11.80 4.49
CA PRO A 838 10.20 11.62 3.38
C PRO A 838 10.17 12.86 2.46
N PHE A 839 9.91 12.61 1.17
CA PHE A 839 9.69 13.61 0.15
C PHE A 839 8.85 13.04 -1.00
N GLU A 840 8.33 13.87 -1.86
CA GLU A 840 7.56 13.44 -3.03
C GLU A 840 8.26 13.87 -4.32
N VAL A 841 8.21 13.00 -5.32
CA VAL A 841 8.74 13.25 -6.66
C VAL A 841 7.76 12.70 -7.68
N ASN A 842 7.25 13.55 -8.57
CA ASN A 842 6.30 13.16 -9.62
C ASN A 842 5.11 12.33 -9.06
N ASP A 843 4.52 12.78 -7.97
CA ASP A 843 3.44 12.12 -7.23
C ASP A 843 3.81 10.75 -6.61
N HIS A 844 5.09 10.38 -6.61
CA HIS A 844 5.58 9.19 -5.91
C HIS A 844 6.14 9.58 -4.54
N LYS A 845 5.67 8.90 -3.52
CA LYS A 845 6.24 8.99 -2.18
C LYS A 845 7.62 8.37 -2.16
N CYS A 846 8.60 9.11 -1.72
CA CYS A 846 9.98 8.69 -1.57
C CYS A 846 10.47 8.94 -0.15
N THR A 847 11.53 8.27 0.26
CA THR A 847 12.12 8.46 1.58
C THR A 847 13.61 8.24 1.54
N LEU A 848 14.34 9.25 1.95
CA LEU A 848 15.77 9.17 2.17
C LEU A 848 16.04 8.40 3.47
N ILE A 849 16.97 7.45 3.47
CA ILE A 849 17.55 6.86 4.66
C ILE A 849 19.02 7.29 4.70
N LYS A 850 19.38 8.15 5.62
CA LYS A 850 20.76 8.52 5.88
C LYS A 850 21.21 7.89 7.20
N ILE A 851 22.22 7.03 7.14
CA ILE A 851 22.88 6.51 8.32
C ILE A 851 24.25 7.18 8.46
N ARG A 852 24.59 7.58 9.67
CA ARG A 852 25.88 8.16 10.01
C ARG A 852 26.52 7.39 11.16
N LEU A 853 27.81 7.09 11.04
CA LEU A 853 28.59 6.50 12.10
C LEU A 853 28.78 7.50 13.26
N LYS A 854 28.67 7.03 14.50
CA LYS A 854 28.96 7.81 15.70
C LYS A 854 30.40 8.29 15.70
N ASN A 855 30.58 9.60 15.84
CA ASN A 855 31.91 10.19 15.84
C ASN A 855 32.70 9.91 17.16
N HIS A 856 32.01 9.91 18.31
CA HIS A 856 32.59 9.71 19.62
C HIS A 856 31.84 8.65 20.42
N TYR A 857 32.49 7.53 20.67
CA TYR A 857 31.96 6.46 21.52
C TYR A 857 32.21 6.81 22.99
N ALA A 858 31.18 6.65 23.83
CA ALA A 858 31.27 6.92 25.26
C ALA A 858 32.27 5.96 25.99
N PRO A 859 32.88 6.34 27.13
CA PRO A 859 33.76 5.46 27.87
C PRO A 859 33.14 4.12 28.27
N GLU A 860 31.90 4.12 28.77
CA GLU A 860 31.14 2.91 29.14
C GLU A 860 30.82 2.03 27.93
N GLU A 861 30.48 2.64 26.82
CA GLU A 861 30.22 1.96 25.54
C GLU A 861 31.49 1.22 25.08
N LYS A 862 32.69 1.84 25.20
CA LYS A 862 33.98 1.21 24.90
C LYS A 862 34.27 0.00 25.78
N ILE A 863 33.79 0.00 27.03
CA ILE A 863 33.94 -1.13 27.95
C ILE A 863 33.08 -2.32 27.45
N ILE A 864 31.84 -2.07 27.05
CA ILE A 864 30.94 -3.09 26.51
C ILE A 864 31.53 -3.70 25.21
N LEU A 865 32.12 -2.87 24.38
CA LEU A 865 32.70 -3.24 23.09
C LEU A 865 34.17 -3.72 23.19
N LYS A 866 34.68 -4.00 24.42
CA LYS A 866 36.05 -4.49 24.62
C LYS A 866 36.27 -5.80 23.84
N GLY A 867 37.27 -5.81 22.98
CA GLY A 867 37.60 -6.95 22.11
C GLY A 867 37.18 -6.77 20.66
N TYR A 868 36.45 -5.73 20.35
CA TYR A 868 36.10 -5.35 18.99
C TYR A 868 36.86 -4.10 18.53
N HIS A 869 37.07 -3.98 17.23
CA HIS A 869 37.61 -2.76 16.65
C HIS A 869 36.52 -1.69 16.58
N ILE A 870 36.79 -0.53 17.20
CA ILE A 870 35.86 0.63 17.14
C ILE A 870 36.33 1.55 16.02
N PRO A 871 35.55 1.77 14.97
CA PRO A 871 35.93 2.62 13.86
C PRO A 871 35.96 4.09 14.32
N LYS A 872 36.99 4.83 13.89
CA LYS A 872 37.09 6.26 14.13
C LYS A 872 36.99 7.01 12.81
N PRO A 873 35.93 7.81 12.58
CA PRO A 873 35.82 8.65 11.38
C PRO A 873 36.98 9.67 11.33
N VAL A 874 37.61 9.85 10.16
CA VAL A 874 38.62 10.87 9.91
C VAL A 874 38.35 11.47 8.51
N PRO A 875 37.97 12.71 8.37
CA PRO A 875 37.59 13.65 9.45
C PRO A 875 36.28 13.26 10.15
N TYR A 876 36.02 13.81 11.34
CA TYR A 876 34.74 13.71 11.98
C TYR A 876 33.67 14.33 11.06
N SER A 877 32.58 13.63 10.82
CA SER A 877 31.57 14.04 9.85
C SER A 877 30.19 14.15 10.45
N TYR A 878 29.49 15.23 10.09
CA TYR A 878 28.11 15.50 10.43
C TYR A 878 27.27 15.70 9.16
N ASP A 879 25.94 15.78 9.33
CA ASP A 879 25.02 16.09 8.25
C ASP A 879 24.16 17.29 8.65
N LEU A 880 24.18 18.34 7.82
CA LEU A 880 23.22 19.45 7.84
C LEU A 880 22.10 19.12 6.84
N PHE A 881 20.95 18.76 7.36
CA PHE A 881 19.78 18.42 6.55
C PHE A 881 19.00 19.68 6.19
N ILE A 882 18.61 19.78 4.93
CA ILE A 882 17.71 20.79 4.40
C ILE A 882 16.48 20.06 3.87
N TRP A 883 15.41 20.05 4.68
CA TRP A 883 14.21 19.29 4.41
C TRP A 883 12.95 20.15 4.60
N LYS A 884 12.12 20.27 3.58
CA LYS A 884 10.91 21.14 3.58
C LYS A 884 11.23 22.61 4.00
N GLY A 885 12.39 23.11 3.63
CA GLY A 885 12.84 24.45 3.98
C GLY A 885 13.39 24.62 5.39
N ILE A 886 13.47 23.54 6.18
CA ILE A 886 13.99 23.54 7.55
C ILE A 886 15.42 23.03 7.56
N TYR A 887 16.31 23.71 8.28
CA TYR A 887 17.71 23.37 8.45
C TYR A 887 17.92 22.74 9.81
N PHE A 888 18.38 21.49 9.86
CA PHE A 888 18.63 20.82 11.12
C PHE A 888 19.84 19.87 11.08
N ALA A 889 20.43 19.61 12.23
CA ALA A 889 21.52 18.65 12.38
C ALA A 889 21.26 17.71 13.57
N CYS A 890 21.90 16.52 13.52
CA CYS A 890 21.72 15.49 14.53
C CYS A 890 23.04 15.15 15.22
N PHE A 891 23.01 15.10 16.55
CA PHE A 891 24.07 14.59 17.41
C PHE A 891 23.70 13.23 18.01
N TYR A 892 24.71 12.46 18.37
CA TYR A 892 24.54 11.14 18.90
C TYR A 892 25.26 11.02 20.26
N CYS A 893 24.49 11.21 21.35
CA CYS A 893 24.86 11.11 22.75
C CYS A 893 26.21 11.82 23.06
N TYR A 894 27.30 11.07 23.28
CA TYR A 894 28.60 11.57 23.72
C TYR A 894 29.26 12.57 22.76
N GLU A 895 28.81 12.69 21.52
CA GLU A 895 29.24 13.73 20.56
C GLU A 895 28.97 15.14 21.08
N LEU A 896 27.96 15.32 21.93
CA LEU A 896 27.65 16.60 22.57
C LEU A 896 28.66 17.07 23.58
N ALA A 897 29.55 16.20 24.08
CA ALA A 897 30.55 16.58 25.06
C ALA A 897 31.64 17.51 24.48
N ASP A 898 31.88 17.48 23.15
CA ASP A 898 32.86 18.35 22.51
C ASP A 898 32.22 19.66 22.01
N ILE A 899 32.71 20.79 22.58
CA ILE A 899 32.20 22.13 22.24
C ILE A 899 32.49 22.52 20.79
N ARG A 900 33.59 22.05 20.18
CA ARG A 900 33.96 22.36 18.79
C ARG A 900 32.90 21.79 17.83
N HIS A 901 32.39 20.60 18.12
CA HIS A 901 31.39 19.94 17.33
C HIS A 901 30.03 20.64 17.42
N ARG A 902 29.65 21.10 18.61
CA ARG A 902 28.39 21.84 18.81
C ARG A 902 28.38 23.19 18.13
N SER A 903 29.51 23.90 18.12
CA SER A 903 29.66 25.24 17.54
C SER A 903 29.59 25.24 15.99
N LEU A 904 29.82 24.09 15.35
CA LEU A 904 29.83 23.92 13.89
C LEU A 904 28.57 24.44 13.18
N PHE A 905 27.42 24.34 13.87
CA PHE A 905 26.12 24.69 13.29
C PHE A 905 25.59 26.07 13.74
N ARG A 906 26.42 26.89 14.42
CA ARG A 906 26.00 28.22 14.84
C ARG A 906 25.53 29.06 13.67
N SER A 907 24.36 29.72 13.79
CA SER A 907 23.63 30.47 12.77
C SER A 907 23.13 29.67 11.55
N LYS A 908 23.52 28.38 11.40
CA LYS A 908 23.25 27.57 10.20
C LYS A 908 21.99 26.67 10.33
N VAL A 909 21.44 26.51 11.53
CA VAL A 909 20.32 25.60 11.80
C VAL A 909 19.15 26.30 12.49
N ASP A 910 17.95 25.72 12.28
CA ASP A 910 16.72 26.07 12.99
C ASP A 910 16.49 25.15 14.19
N LEU A 911 16.94 23.89 14.05
CA LEU A 911 16.73 22.82 15.02
C LEU A 911 18.00 21.96 15.15
N LEU A 912 18.39 21.66 16.39
CA LEU A 912 19.32 20.58 16.70
C LEU A 912 18.56 19.41 17.33
N ILE A 913 18.99 18.18 17.02
CA ILE A 913 18.42 16.95 17.54
C ILE A 913 19.50 16.12 18.18
N ALA A 914 19.25 15.61 19.39
CA ALA A 914 20.12 14.66 20.06
C ALA A 914 19.36 13.38 20.41
N SER A 915 19.90 12.25 19.96
CA SER A 915 19.44 10.91 20.32
C SER A 915 20.42 10.33 21.34
N GLU A 916 19.95 10.02 22.57
CA GLU A 916 20.81 9.73 23.72
C GLU A 916 20.44 8.42 24.43
N PHE A 917 21.45 7.83 25.06
CA PHE A 917 21.36 6.78 26.06
C PHE A 917 22.34 7.12 27.15
N ASN A 918 21.93 7.98 28.10
CA ASN A 918 22.82 8.72 28.95
C ASN A 918 22.36 8.75 30.41
N THR A 919 23.23 8.35 31.33
CA THR A 919 23.00 8.32 32.78
C THR A 919 23.29 9.67 33.45
N ASP A 920 24.23 10.49 32.91
CA ASP A 920 24.58 11.81 33.46
C ASP A 920 23.63 12.90 32.95
N VAL A 921 22.37 12.77 33.33
CA VAL A 921 21.27 13.63 32.90
C VAL A 921 21.56 15.10 33.18
N THR A 922 22.13 15.42 34.35
CA THR A 922 22.37 16.81 34.77
C THR A 922 23.42 17.49 33.89
N TYR A 923 24.50 16.81 33.59
CA TYR A 923 25.60 17.35 32.75
C TYR A 923 25.08 17.62 31.32
N PHE A 924 24.34 16.65 30.72
CA PHE A 924 23.80 16.79 29.38
C PHE A 924 22.68 17.82 29.30
N SER A 925 21.86 17.97 30.34
CA SER A 925 20.86 19.05 30.43
C SER A 925 21.52 20.42 30.36
N ASN A 926 22.65 20.63 31.06
CA ASN A 926 23.38 21.89 31.03
C ASN A 926 24.00 22.15 29.64
N ILE A 927 24.53 21.11 28.99
CA ILE A 927 25.02 21.18 27.60
C ILE A 927 23.88 21.59 26.64
N LEU A 928 22.72 20.94 26.76
CA LEU A 928 21.53 21.23 25.95
C LEU A 928 21.17 22.71 26.07
N GLU A 929 21.05 23.23 27.30
CA GLU A 929 20.65 24.61 27.58
C GLU A 929 21.66 25.62 27.05
N SER A 930 22.97 25.37 27.25
CA SER A 930 24.03 26.25 26.72
C SER A 930 24.05 26.22 25.20
N THR A 931 23.96 25.03 24.58
CA THR A 931 24.03 24.88 23.13
C THR A 931 22.81 25.54 22.44
N CYS A 932 21.61 25.38 22.97
CA CYS A 932 20.42 26.06 22.48
C CYS A 932 20.60 27.59 22.44
N ARG A 933 21.24 28.16 23.46
CA ARG A 933 21.53 29.60 23.56
C ARG A 933 22.69 30.04 22.65
N ASP A 934 23.77 29.28 22.59
CA ASP A 934 25.00 29.64 21.87
C ASP A 934 24.83 29.47 20.36
N VAL A 935 24.06 28.46 19.91
CA VAL A 935 23.70 28.26 18.50
C VAL A 935 22.49 29.08 18.11
N HIS A 936 21.64 29.47 19.06
CA HIS A 936 20.40 30.20 18.95
C HIS A 936 19.38 29.49 18.05
N CYS A 937 19.02 28.24 18.43
CA CYS A 937 18.07 27.40 17.68
C CYS A 937 17.19 26.59 18.65
N TYR A 938 16.11 26.00 18.14
CA TYR A 938 15.41 24.95 18.88
C TYR A 938 16.33 23.75 19.10
N PHE A 939 16.14 23.04 20.23
CA PHE A 939 16.88 21.83 20.49
C PHE A 939 15.98 20.74 21.08
N ALA A 940 15.94 19.58 20.43
CA ALA A 940 15.22 18.38 20.87
C ALA A 940 16.24 17.31 21.33
N GLN A 941 16.18 16.93 22.60
CA GLN A 941 16.97 15.85 23.19
C GLN A 941 16.03 14.71 23.58
N VAL A 942 16.35 13.49 23.19
CA VAL A 942 15.56 12.29 23.53
C VAL A 942 16.48 11.23 24.12
N ASN A 943 16.25 10.93 25.40
CA ASN A 943 16.99 9.96 26.19
C ASN A 943 16.15 8.71 26.49
N SER A 944 16.78 7.60 26.87
CA SER A 944 16.07 6.44 27.41
C SER A 944 15.17 6.84 28.57
N SER A 945 13.95 6.31 28.61
CA SER A 945 13.00 6.64 29.67
C SER A 945 13.41 6.17 31.06
N ASP A 946 14.38 5.25 31.17
CA ASP A 946 14.99 4.85 32.45
C ASP A 946 15.74 6.00 33.12
N TYR A 947 16.47 6.79 32.33
CA TYR A 947 17.23 7.93 32.83
C TYR A 947 16.42 9.22 32.73
N GLY A 948 15.54 9.33 31.75
CA GLY A 948 14.60 10.45 31.59
C GLY A 948 15.24 11.72 31.08
N ASP A 949 14.58 12.84 31.35
CA ASP A 949 14.91 14.21 30.93
C ASP A 949 14.99 14.42 29.42
N SER A 950 14.06 13.77 28.66
CA SER A 950 13.87 14.12 27.26
C SER A 950 13.19 15.49 27.16
N ARG A 951 13.72 16.38 26.30
CA ARG A 951 13.30 17.79 26.25
C ARG A 951 13.19 18.31 24.82
N LEU A 952 12.26 19.24 24.63
CA LEU A 952 12.26 20.18 23.52
C LEU A 952 12.36 21.57 24.11
N ILE A 953 13.41 22.31 23.75
CA ILE A 953 13.67 23.65 24.27
C ILE A 953 13.85 24.67 23.15
N GLN A 954 13.67 25.95 23.51
CA GLN A 954 13.86 27.10 22.63
C GLN A 954 14.81 28.12 23.27
N PRO A 955 15.47 29.00 22.49
CA PRO A 955 16.40 30.02 23.00
C PRO A 955 15.66 31.19 23.65
N ALA A 956 14.89 30.93 24.71
CA ALA A 956 14.06 31.90 25.43
C ALA A 956 14.45 32.00 26.89
N GLU A 957 13.73 32.83 27.65
CA GLU A 957 13.89 32.94 29.10
C GLU A 957 13.59 31.62 29.81
N THR A 958 14.20 31.42 30.97
CA THR A 958 14.12 30.17 31.75
C THR A 958 12.69 29.68 31.96
N LYS A 959 11.73 30.60 32.16
CA LYS A 959 10.31 30.29 32.35
C LYS A 959 9.62 29.79 31.07
N LYS A 960 10.09 30.19 29.89
CA LYS A 960 9.52 29.86 28.57
C LYS A 960 10.39 28.89 27.77
N ARG A 961 11.57 28.54 28.27
CA ARG A 961 12.57 27.77 27.58
C ARG A 961 12.13 26.35 27.26
N ASN A 962 11.60 25.63 28.27
CA ASN A 962 11.15 24.26 28.11
C ASN A 962 9.75 24.24 27.44
N ILE A 963 9.69 23.73 26.23
CA ILE A 963 8.44 23.49 25.48
C ILE A 963 7.87 22.14 25.90
N ILE A 964 8.71 21.08 25.86
CA ILE A 964 8.42 19.75 26.37
C ILE A 964 9.50 19.36 27.37
N GLN A 965 9.10 18.70 28.46
CA GLN A 965 10.01 18.03 29.40
C GLN A 965 9.38 16.73 29.89
N LEU A 966 10.03 15.60 29.58
CA LEU A 966 9.67 14.26 30.00
C LEU A 966 10.65 13.77 31.07
N LYS A 967 10.14 13.44 32.25
CA LYS A 967 10.94 12.92 33.37
C LYS A 967 11.38 11.46 33.18
N GLY A 968 10.81 10.75 32.20
CA GLY A 968 11.01 9.33 32.00
C GLY A 968 9.84 8.48 32.52
N GLY A 969 10.12 7.25 32.92
CA GLY A 969 9.14 6.29 33.45
C GLY A 969 8.85 5.14 32.50
N GLU A 970 8.08 4.14 32.96
CA GLU A 970 7.86 2.88 32.23
C GLU A 970 6.82 2.97 31.12
N ASN A 971 5.99 4.01 31.12
CA ASN A 971 4.92 4.16 30.13
C ASN A 971 5.47 4.53 28.75
N ILE A 972 5.17 3.69 27.77
CA ILE A 972 5.48 3.97 26.38
C ILE A 972 4.47 4.99 25.86
N THR A 973 4.96 6.17 25.54
CA THR A 973 4.14 7.30 25.06
C THR A 973 4.94 8.25 24.20
N ILE A 974 4.26 9.21 23.59
CA ILE A 974 4.87 10.37 22.92
C ILE A 974 4.31 11.66 23.48
N LEU A 975 5.13 12.70 23.47
CA LEU A 975 4.65 14.09 23.62
C LEU A 975 4.92 14.84 22.31
N THR A 976 3.98 15.67 21.92
CA THR A 976 4.07 16.43 20.67
C THR A 976 3.87 17.91 20.92
N GLU A 977 4.62 18.75 20.21
CA GLU A 977 4.44 20.20 20.19
C GLU A 977 4.90 20.79 18.87
N THR A 978 4.41 21.95 18.55
CA THR A 978 4.70 22.67 17.31
C THR A 978 5.66 23.82 17.56
N ILE A 979 6.81 23.83 16.89
CA ILE A 979 7.77 24.92 16.92
C ILE A 979 7.56 25.89 15.75
N ASP A 980 7.83 27.18 15.99
CA ASP A 980 7.66 28.27 15.00
C ASP A 980 9.02 28.66 14.40
N ILE A 981 9.33 28.07 13.24
CA ILE A 981 10.59 28.29 12.52
C ILE A 981 10.64 29.70 11.93
N GLU A 982 9.53 30.18 11.39
CA GLU A 982 9.43 31.51 10.80
C GLU A 982 9.59 32.59 11.89
N GLY A 983 8.92 32.44 13.02
CA GLY A 983 9.04 33.34 14.17
C GLY A 983 10.48 33.44 14.69
N LEU A 984 11.21 32.29 14.78
CA LEU A 984 12.62 32.27 15.17
C LEU A 984 13.50 33.03 14.18
N ARG A 985 13.38 32.77 12.88
CA ARG A 985 14.16 33.43 11.83
C ARG A 985 13.88 34.93 11.77
N ASN A 986 12.61 35.32 11.86
CA ASN A 986 12.20 36.74 11.87
C ASN A 986 12.76 37.48 13.09
N PHE A 987 12.87 36.81 14.24
CA PHE A 987 13.54 37.38 15.40
C PHE A 987 15.04 37.53 15.19
N GLN A 988 15.71 36.54 14.61
CA GLN A 988 17.16 36.52 14.41
C GLN A 988 17.68 37.62 13.48
N ILE A 989 16.87 38.05 12.51
CA ILE A 989 17.27 39.12 11.58
C ILE A 989 17.04 40.54 12.14
N LYS A 990 16.37 40.69 13.28
CA LYS A 990 16.15 42.01 13.92
C LYS A 990 17.45 42.58 14.48
N SER A 991 17.52 43.92 14.60
CA SER A 991 18.61 44.57 15.31
C SER A 991 18.63 44.17 16.79
N GLN A 992 19.78 44.29 17.44
CA GLN A 992 19.93 43.94 18.86
C GLN A 992 18.99 44.78 19.77
N SER A 993 18.67 45.99 19.40
CA SER A 993 17.68 46.86 20.07
C SER A 993 16.27 46.26 19.99
N ASP A 994 15.86 45.88 18.74
CA ASP A 994 14.52 45.36 18.47
C ASP A 994 14.34 43.95 19.09
N GLN A 995 15.41 43.15 19.11
CA GLN A 995 15.41 41.84 19.82
C GLN A 995 15.23 42.04 21.34
N LYS A 996 15.74 43.14 21.93
CA LYS A 996 15.58 43.44 23.37
C LYS A 996 14.13 43.83 23.70
N GLU A 997 13.44 44.49 22.80
CA GLU A 997 12.01 44.85 22.95
C GLU A 997 11.11 43.63 22.68
N ASP A 998 11.47 42.77 21.73
CA ASP A 998 10.75 41.55 21.41
C ASP A 998 11.15 40.41 22.36
N MET A 999 10.38 40.21 23.42
CA MET A 999 10.63 39.21 24.46
C MET A 999 10.23 37.78 24.05
N SER A 1000 10.02 37.48 22.78
CA SER A 1000 9.66 36.11 22.31
C SER A 1000 10.81 35.13 22.46
N PHE A 1001 12.04 35.57 22.14
CA PHE A 1001 13.29 34.84 22.33
C PHE A 1001 14.31 35.69 23.07
N LYS A 1002 15.42 35.08 23.46
CA LYS A 1002 16.59 35.82 23.98
C LYS A 1002 17.38 36.39 22.81
N GLN A 1003 18.10 37.51 23.07
CA GLN A 1003 18.97 38.11 22.05
C GLN A 1003 19.98 37.09 21.49
N THR A 1004 20.27 37.19 20.20
CA THR A 1004 21.33 36.42 19.54
C THR A 1004 22.67 36.63 20.21
N PRO A 1005 23.53 35.59 20.31
CA PRO A 1005 24.84 35.69 20.91
C PRO A 1005 25.75 36.62 20.10
N PRO A 1006 26.85 37.18 20.72
CA PRO A 1006 27.84 37.96 20.00
C PRO A 1006 28.34 37.22 18.75
N ASP A 1007 28.67 37.97 17.69
CA ASP A 1007 29.20 37.42 16.43
C ASP A 1007 28.27 36.36 15.75
N PHE A 1008 26.98 36.51 15.98
CA PHE A 1008 25.98 35.68 15.31
C PHE A 1008 25.81 36.13 13.84
N ASP A 1009 26.00 35.18 12.89
CA ASP A 1009 25.94 35.54 11.47
C ASP A 1009 24.49 35.64 10.95
N ILE A 1010 24.02 36.87 10.82
CA ILE A 1010 22.68 37.19 10.28
C ILE A 1010 22.60 36.80 8.80
N ASN A 1011 23.69 36.85 8.04
CA ASN A 1011 23.68 36.46 6.63
C ASN A 1011 23.35 34.98 6.43
N ASP A 1012 23.80 34.12 7.32
CA ASP A 1012 23.41 32.71 7.28
C ASP A 1012 21.91 32.52 7.52
N VAL A 1013 21.29 33.33 8.36
CA VAL A 1013 19.83 33.32 8.55
C VAL A 1013 19.10 33.77 7.26
N ILE A 1014 19.59 34.83 6.64
CA ILE A 1014 19.04 35.33 5.36
C ILE A 1014 19.20 34.27 4.28
N ARG A 1015 20.33 33.59 4.20
CA ARG A 1015 20.55 32.46 3.27
C ARG A 1015 19.61 31.29 3.54
N ARG A 1016 19.33 30.93 4.80
CA ARG A 1016 18.32 29.92 5.15
C ARG A 1016 16.92 30.31 4.68
N ILE A 1017 16.54 31.56 4.87
CA ILE A 1017 15.24 32.08 4.41
C ILE A 1017 15.13 32.00 2.88
N ARG A 1018 16.23 32.34 2.17
CA ARG A 1018 16.30 32.31 0.71
C ARG A 1018 16.54 30.91 0.11
N GLY A 1019 16.87 29.91 0.92
CA GLY A 1019 17.25 28.58 0.46
C GLY A 1019 18.61 28.52 -0.24
N THR A 1020 19.56 29.39 0.14
CA THR A 1020 20.89 29.55 -0.51
C THR A 1020 22.05 29.23 0.43
N LEU A 1021 21.79 28.74 1.65
CA LEU A 1021 22.84 28.39 2.60
C LEU A 1021 23.62 27.15 2.16
#